data_19ff1cdacd11f61550059f35537f340a
#
_entry.id   19ff1cdacd11f61550059f35537f340a
#
_cell.length_a   1.000
_cell.length_b   1.000
_cell.length_c   1.000
_cell.angle_alpha   90.00
_cell.angle_beta   90.00
_cell.angle_gamma   90.00
#
_symmetry.space_group_name_H-M   'P 1'
#
loop_
_entity.id
_entity.type
_entity.pdbx_description
1 polymer ?
#
loop_
_entity_poly.entity_id
_entity_poly.type
_entity_poly.pdbx_seq_one_letter_code
_entity_poly.pdbx_strand_id
1 'polypeptide(L)'
;MQTGKFPKQVHYFYMRQQSDLKSASEPRARGRILDLFAHKPRERLTPAEILRRAGFARDELQLIVDALRGLCRDGQLVRLKKNHYALPDRQHLVKGRVHAHPDGYGFLIPEDRDMDDLYLNRREMRRVMHGDQVMVRVDRKSRGGAETHIVQVLERGQKRLLGTYDELNGKGFLVPMDARIGAIPLKPGQVKPEKGKVVAAEISRYGTAMSPPEAHVVNVMGDPDDPEVQAQSIVFRYGLSTSFPPEVHREASQVSYAIAPEEVAARTDLRGLPIVTIDGENARDFDDAVYVRKQGDRYELYVSIADVAHYVAAETALDQEAWARATSVYFPDRAIPMLPEALSNGICSLNPKEDRLTKTVCIEFNAKGEVVRSRFINSVIRSHERMTYTNVRRVLVDRDPEVLERYKELIDQFKLMEELALLIYEQRKARGNLDFDLPEAEIIFDLQGVPENIVRAERNIAHRIIEEFMIAANEAVARQLTEKNLPLLYRVHEGPDREALEALAPFLLSLGYRLPLKQERVAPVEIQKLLESARGKPEERVLNRVLLRSMKQAVYQPENIGHFGLASACYTHFTSPIRRYPDLVVHRMFDRALRGDKLKPNEREDLVRYLQEAGKHTSERERHAMDAEREMVALKKAQFMMNKLSEEFTGFITTLANFGFFVELDEYFVEGLVKLSSLIDDDYDYYEKEYIIKGRRHGRKFRLGDNVRVKVVRINAFRSEIDFELVSTGNGKTSKR
;
A
#
# COMPACT_ATOMS: atom_id res chain seq x y z
N MET A 1 5.60 55.88 -18.56
CA MET A 1 6.18 54.81 -19.41
C MET A 1 6.72 53.75 -18.49
N GLN A 2 5.90 52.72 -18.20
CA GLN A 2 6.24 51.58 -17.34
C GLN A 2 6.64 50.44 -18.25
N THR A 3 7.87 49.99 -18.13
CA THR A 3 8.35 48.75 -18.74
C THR A 3 8.18 47.63 -17.77
N GLY A 4 7.13 46.84 -18.00
CA GLY A 4 6.85 45.64 -17.19
C GLY A 4 7.92 44.56 -17.39
N LYS A 5 8.46 44.08 -16.29
CA LYS A 5 9.29 42.85 -16.26
C LYS A 5 8.35 41.64 -16.26
N PHE A 6 8.44 40.84 -17.31
CA PHE A 6 7.78 39.52 -17.34
C PHE A 6 8.44 38.56 -16.35
N PRO A 7 7.65 37.71 -15.69
CA PRO A 7 8.16 36.76 -14.69
C PRO A 7 8.98 35.63 -15.33
N LYS A 8 9.92 35.06 -14.55
CA LYS A 8 10.86 33.98 -14.91
C LYS A 8 10.21 32.64 -15.38
N GLN A 9 8.90 32.55 -15.44
CA GLN A 9 8.15 31.39 -15.99
C GLN A 9 8.46 31.08 -17.45
N VAL A 10 8.94 32.05 -18.23
CA VAL A 10 9.25 31.86 -19.69
C VAL A 10 10.55 31.08 -19.89
N HIS A 11 11.49 31.15 -18.94
CA HIS A 11 12.79 30.47 -19.10
C HIS A 11 12.69 28.96 -18.80
N TYR A 12 11.81 28.56 -17.90
CA TYR A 12 11.54 27.14 -17.60
C TYR A 12 10.72 26.49 -18.72
N PHE A 13 9.83 27.25 -19.34
CA PHE A 13 9.07 26.81 -20.52
C PHE A 13 10.00 26.57 -21.72
N TYR A 14 11.07 27.38 -21.88
CA TYR A 14 12.05 27.23 -22.97
C TYR A 14 13.02 26.03 -22.70
N MET A 15 13.41 25.78 -21.48
CA MET A 15 14.21 24.58 -21.13
C MET A 15 13.37 23.32 -21.21
N ARG A 16 12.08 23.39 -20.87
CA ARG A 16 11.13 22.29 -21.05
C ARG A 16 10.81 22.06 -22.53
N GLN A 17 10.71 23.10 -23.35
CA GLN A 17 10.61 22.92 -24.80
C GLN A 17 11.82 22.21 -25.43
N GLN A 18 13.01 22.31 -24.86
CA GLN A 18 14.15 21.49 -25.30
C GLN A 18 14.17 20.08 -24.72
N SER A 19 13.68 19.85 -23.49
CA SER A 19 13.43 18.50 -22.95
C SER A 19 12.17 17.89 -23.56
N ASP A 20 11.12 18.66 -23.80
CA ASP A 20 9.87 18.22 -24.42
C ASP A 20 10.04 18.02 -25.94
N LEU A 21 10.93 18.74 -26.61
CA LEU A 21 11.36 18.41 -27.97
C LEU A 21 12.16 17.09 -28.03
N LYS A 22 12.94 16.77 -27.01
CA LYS A 22 13.57 15.45 -26.85
C LYS A 22 12.55 14.38 -26.44
N SER A 23 11.64 14.64 -25.51
CA SER A 23 10.60 13.71 -25.08
C SER A 23 9.50 13.51 -26.13
N ALA A 24 9.16 14.54 -26.90
CA ALA A 24 8.24 14.43 -28.04
C ALA A 24 8.87 13.71 -29.25
N SER A 25 10.18 13.69 -29.38
CA SER A 25 10.89 12.97 -30.44
C SER A 25 11.07 11.49 -30.15
N GLU A 26 11.20 11.08 -28.86
CA GLU A 26 11.35 9.68 -28.47
C GLU A 26 10.11 8.83 -28.74
N PRO A 27 8.86 9.21 -28.38
CA PRO A 27 7.65 8.48 -28.76
C PRO A 27 7.50 8.34 -30.29
N ARG A 28 7.84 9.37 -31.04
CA ARG A 28 7.83 9.33 -32.51
C ARG A 28 8.90 8.38 -33.06
N ALA A 29 10.08 8.36 -32.44
CA ALA A 29 11.14 7.40 -32.78
C ALA A 29 10.71 5.97 -32.50
N ARG A 30 10.09 5.70 -31.35
CA ARG A 30 9.56 4.39 -30.97
C ARG A 30 8.52 3.89 -31.98
N GLY A 31 7.54 4.73 -32.36
CA GLY A 31 6.53 4.38 -33.37
C GLY A 31 7.17 3.96 -34.70
N ARG A 32 8.06 4.80 -35.26
CA ARG A 32 8.74 4.50 -36.52
C ARG A 32 9.63 3.24 -36.48
N ILE A 33 10.26 2.97 -35.33
CA ILE A 33 11.04 1.74 -35.13
C ILE A 33 10.12 0.51 -35.13
N LEU A 34 9.00 0.57 -34.42
CA LEU A 34 8.02 -0.54 -34.39
C LEU A 34 7.40 -0.79 -35.77
N ASP A 35 7.05 0.27 -36.50
CA ASP A 35 6.51 0.18 -37.86
C ASP A 35 7.51 -0.53 -38.80
N LEU A 36 8.81 -0.22 -38.68
CA LEU A 36 9.84 -0.88 -39.46
C LEU A 36 9.86 -2.41 -39.25
N PHE A 37 9.72 -2.85 -37.99
CA PHE A 37 9.66 -4.27 -37.66
C PHE A 37 8.29 -4.89 -37.96
N ALA A 38 7.20 -4.15 -37.88
CA ALA A 38 5.86 -4.62 -38.22
C ALA A 38 5.77 -5.08 -39.68
N HIS A 39 6.43 -4.36 -40.60
CA HIS A 39 6.49 -4.71 -42.02
C HIS A 39 7.38 -5.94 -42.32
N LYS A 40 8.35 -6.23 -41.43
CA LYS A 40 9.26 -7.36 -41.59
C LYS A 40 9.55 -8.02 -40.23
N PRO A 41 8.65 -8.80 -39.67
CA PRO A 41 8.72 -9.30 -38.30
C PRO A 41 9.91 -10.21 -37.96
N ARG A 42 10.54 -10.80 -38.96
CA ARG A 42 11.69 -11.75 -38.78
C ARG A 42 13.06 -11.09 -38.96
N GLU A 43 13.10 -9.80 -39.31
CA GLU A 43 14.38 -9.10 -39.49
C GLU A 43 15.10 -8.85 -38.15
N ARG A 44 16.43 -8.87 -38.22
CA ARG A 44 17.33 -8.54 -37.11
C ARG A 44 18.18 -7.37 -37.55
N LEU A 45 18.02 -6.24 -36.90
CA LEU A 45 18.65 -4.98 -37.32
C LEU A 45 19.54 -4.41 -36.21
N THR A 46 20.67 -3.85 -36.60
CA THR A 46 21.52 -3.04 -35.73
C THR A 46 20.98 -1.62 -35.61
N PRO A 47 21.35 -0.83 -34.56
CA PRO A 47 20.93 0.57 -34.43
C PRO A 47 21.25 1.42 -35.67
N ALA A 48 22.38 1.19 -36.33
CA ALA A 48 22.78 1.89 -37.55
C ALA A 48 21.88 1.55 -38.75
N GLU A 49 21.45 0.29 -38.86
CA GLU A 49 20.50 -0.13 -39.90
C GLU A 49 19.10 0.40 -39.63
N ILE A 50 18.67 0.42 -38.38
CA ILE A 50 17.39 1.01 -37.94
C ILE A 50 17.38 2.51 -38.25
N LEU A 51 18.42 3.24 -37.87
CA LEU A 51 18.58 4.65 -38.14
C LEU A 51 18.39 4.94 -39.65
N ARG A 52 19.11 4.20 -40.51
CA ARG A 52 19.05 4.40 -41.96
C ARG A 52 17.68 4.02 -42.52
N ARG A 53 17.09 2.89 -42.14
CA ARG A 53 15.85 2.38 -42.74
C ARG A 53 14.59 3.05 -42.20
N ALA A 54 14.61 3.48 -40.95
CA ALA A 54 13.52 4.27 -40.38
C ALA A 54 13.61 5.75 -40.75
N GLY A 55 14.61 6.15 -41.57
CA GLY A 55 14.74 7.48 -42.14
C GLY A 55 15.12 8.57 -41.13
N PHE A 56 15.95 8.22 -40.14
CA PHE A 56 16.49 9.21 -39.20
C PHE A 56 17.83 9.78 -39.68
N ALA A 57 18.15 10.97 -39.21
CA ALA A 57 19.42 11.63 -39.52
C ALA A 57 20.58 10.99 -38.70
N ARG A 58 21.83 11.16 -39.13
CA ARG A 58 22.99 10.55 -38.48
C ARG A 58 23.24 11.04 -37.05
N ASP A 59 22.87 12.26 -36.76
CA ASP A 59 22.97 12.90 -35.43
C ASP A 59 21.88 12.41 -34.45
N GLU A 60 20.84 11.74 -34.95
CA GLU A 60 19.77 11.13 -34.13
C GLU A 60 20.11 9.73 -33.59
N LEU A 61 21.34 9.25 -33.76
CA LEU A 61 21.73 7.91 -33.32
C LEU A 61 21.52 7.70 -31.82
N GLN A 62 21.81 8.71 -30.99
CA GLN A 62 21.60 8.60 -29.53
C GLN A 62 20.09 8.47 -29.19
N LEU A 63 19.24 9.23 -29.87
CA LEU A 63 17.79 9.14 -29.75
C LEU A 63 17.29 7.73 -30.10
N ILE A 64 17.80 7.12 -31.19
CA ILE A 64 17.46 5.75 -31.58
C ILE A 64 17.91 4.75 -30.53
N VAL A 65 19.14 4.91 -29.96
CA VAL A 65 19.64 4.01 -28.91
C VAL A 65 18.76 4.10 -27.64
N ASP A 66 18.34 5.29 -27.27
CA ASP A 66 17.49 5.50 -26.09
C ASP A 66 16.07 4.96 -26.34
N ALA A 67 15.48 5.19 -27.53
CA ALA A 67 14.21 4.62 -27.95
C ALA A 67 14.27 3.07 -27.98
N LEU A 68 15.36 2.48 -28.50
CA LEU A 68 15.56 1.04 -28.49
C LEU A 68 15.69 0.47 -27.09
N ARG A 69 16.36 1.17 -26.17
CA ARG A 69 16.41 0.79 -24.74
C ARG A 69 15.01 0.80 -24.12
N GLY A 70 14.23 1.85 -24.41
CA GLY A 70 12.84 1.93 -23.98
C GLY A 70 12.00 0.79 -24.52
N LEU A 71 12.00 0.56 -25.83
CA LEU A 71 11.26 -0.52 -26.48
C LEU A 71 11.66 -1.92 -25.95
N CYS A 72 12.94 -2.11 -25.64
CA CYS A 72 13.39 -3.34 -24.98
C CYS A 72 12.91 -3.45 -23.54
N ARG A 73 12.90 -2.35 -22.78
CA ARG A 73 12.37 -2.33 -21.41
C ARG A 73 10.89 -2.68 -21.39
N ASP A 74 10.13 -2.14 -22.34
CA ASP A 74 8.70 -2.39 -22.49
C ASP A 74 8.39 -3.77 -23.12
N GLY A 75 9.43 -4.55 -23.43
CA GLY A 75 9.27 -5.89 -24.03
C GLY A 75 8.77 -5.90 -25.47
N GLN A 76 8.74 -4.75 -26.13
CA GLN A 76 8.30 -4.63 -27.55
C GLN A 76 9.39 -5.02 -28.54
N LEU A 77 10.64 -4.94 -28.14
CA LEU A 77 11.79 -5.46 -28.88
C LEU A 77 12.70 -6.30 -27.95
N VAL A 78 13.48 -7.20 -28.55
CA VAL A 78 14.54 -7.94 -27.86
C VAL A 78 15.91 -7.57 -28.43
N ARG A 79 16.91 -7.39 -27.55
CA ARG A 79 18.30 -7.19 -27.95
C ARG A 79 18.99 -8.54 -28.05
N LEU A 80 19.50 -8.85 -29.24
CA LEU A 80 20.21 -10.10 -29.56
C LEU A 80 21.73 -9.88 -29.49
N LYS A 81 22.49 -10.98 -29.69
CA LYS A 81 23.97 -10.93 -29.82
C LYS A 81 24.40 -9.97 -30.94
N LYS A 82 25.61 -9.38 -30.79
CA LYS A 82 26.18 -8.40 -31.73
C LYS A 82 25.32 -7.14 -31.93
N ASN A 83 24.63 -6.70 -30.88
CA ASN A 83 23.82 -5.48 -30.88
C ASN A 83 22.73 -5.42 -31.96
N HIS A 84 22.12 -6.57 -32.29
CA HIS A 84 20.94 -6.64 -33.14
C HIS A 84 19.67 -6.53 -32.30
N TYR A 85 18.62 -6.02 -32.91
CA TYR A 85 17.28 -5.89 -32.33
C TYR A 85 16.27 -6.61 -33.22
N ALA A 86 15.26 -7.22 -32.64
CA ALA A 86 14.18 -7.92 -33.34
C ALA A 86 12.88 -7.83 -32.55
N LEU A 87 11.74 -8.07 -33.23
CA LEU A 87 10.49 -8.32 -32.52
C LEU A 87 10.60 -9.61 -31.70
N PRO A 88 10.00 -9.65 -30.51
CA PRO A 88 9.79 -10.87 -29.77
C PRO A 88 9.02 -11.85 -30.65
N ASP A 89 9.52 -13.09 -30.78
CA ASP A 89 8.74 -14.15 -31.40
C ASP A 89 7.61 -14.50 -30.42
N ARG A 90 6.42 -13.94 -30.67
CA ARG A 90 5.27 -13.95 -29.74
C ARG A 90 4.80 -15.35 -29.36
N GLN A 91 5.20 -16.38 -30.10
CA GLN A 91 4.76 -17.75 -29.82
C GLN A 91 5.56 -18.45 -28.71
N HIS A 92 6.71 -17.90 -28.27
CA HIS A 92 7.61 -18.57 -27.32
C HIS A 92 8.21 -17.65 -26.24
N LEU A 93 7.86 -16.36 -26.21
CA LEU A 93 8.36 -15.41 -25.22
C LEU A 93 7.30 -15.09 -24.16
N VAL A 94 7.70 -15.24 -22.89
CA VAL A 94 6.86 -14.96 -21.73
C VAL A 94 7.56 -13.91 -20.88
N LYS A 95 6.82 -12.87 -20.51
CA LYS A 95 7.24 -11.85 -19.56
C LYS A 95 6.73 -12.22 -18.17
N GLY A 96 7.56 -12.06 -17.15
CA GLY A 96 7.16 -12.38 -15.79
C GLY A 96 8.20 -11.98 -14.76
N ARG A 97 7.89 -12.26 -13.50
CA ARG A 97 8.73 -11.98 -12.34
C ARG A 97 9.39 -13.25 -11.82
N VAL A 98 10.69 -13.16 -11.51
CA VAL A 98 11.47 -14.28 -10.99
C VAL A 98 11.15 -14.50 -9.51
N HIS A 99 10.72 -15.70 -9.16
CA HIS A 99 10.60 -16.20 -7.81
C HIS A 99 11.69 -17.24 -7.54
N ALA A 100 12.75 -16.85 -6.81
CA ALA A 100 13.86 -17.74 -6.50
C ALA A 100 13.52 -18.67 -5.34
N HIS A 101 14.12 -19.87 -5.34
CA HIS A 101 14.07 -20.83 -4.25
C HIS A 101 15.44 -20.90 -3.54
N PRO A 102 15.49 -21.11 -2.20
CA PRO A 102 16.76 -21.21 -1.46
C PRO A 102 17.74 -22.26 -2.02
N ASP A 103 17.24 -23.33 -2.62
CA ASP A 103 18.07 -24.38 -3.24
C ASP A 103 18.69 -23.96 -4.58
N GLY A 104 18.51 -22.69 -5.01
CA GLY A 104 19.18 -22.11 -6.18
C GLY A 104 18.48 -22.33 -7.53
N TYR A 105 17.32 -22.96 -7.57
CA TYR A 105 16.39 -22.91 -8.72
C TYR A 105 15.32 -21.82 -8.49
N GLY A 106 14.42 -21.61 -9.43
CA GLY A 106 13.35 -20.67 -9.30
C GLY A 106 12.21 -20.90 -10.27
N PHE A 107 11.24 -20.02 -10.23
CA PHE A 107 10.10 -19.98 -11.14
C PHE A 107 9.96 -18.58 -11.72
N LEU A 108 9.54 -18.50 -12.97
CA LEU A 108 8.98 -17.29 -13.52
C LEU A 108 7.49 -17.31 -13.29
N ILE A 109 6.98 -16.33 -12.56
CA ILE A 109 5.56 -16.04 -12.44
C ILE A 109 5.16 -15.16 -13.64
N PRO A 110 4.41 -15.68 -14.63
CA PRO A 110 4.01 -14.89 -15.80
C PRO A 110 3.13 -13.69 -15.43
N GLU A 111 3.20 -12.63 -16.23
CA GLU A 111 2.23 -11.52 -16.12
C GLU A 111 0.84 -11.95 -16.60
N ASP A 112 0.78 -12.87 -17.55
CA ASP A 112 -0.44 -13.50 -18.01
C ASP A 112 -0.87 -14.56 -16.99
N ARG A 113 -1.99 -14.33 -16.33
CA ARG A 113 -2.53 -15.18 -15.25
C ARG A 113 -3.06 -16.53 -15.74
N ASP A 114 -3.28 -16.66 -17.04
CA ASP A 114 -3.75 -17.91 -17.66
C ASP A 114 -2.60 -18.90 -17.94
N MET A 115 -1.36 -18.50 -17.61
CA MET A 115 -0.17 -19.33 -17.80
C MET A 115 0.35 -19.87 -16.47
N ASP A 116 0.70 -21.15 -16.45
CA ASP A 116 1.38 -21.78 -15.33
C ASP A 116 2.78 -21.19 -15.08
N ASP A 117 3.26 -21.29 -13.84
CA ASP A 117 4.60 -20.92 -13.44
C ASP A 117 5.65 -21.71 -14.23
N LEU A 118 6.66 -21.02 -14.74
CA LEU A 118 7.68 -21.62 -15.58
C LEU A 118 8.97 -21.88 -14.77
N TYR A 119 9.41 -23.12 -14.74
CA TYR A 119 10.61 -23.54 -14.01
C TYR A 119 11.88 -22.91 -14.58
N LEU A 120 12.70 -22.32 -13.72
CA LEU A 120 14.04 -21.78 -14.00
C LEU A 120 15.09 -22.63 -13.28
N ASN A 121 15.94 -23.30 -14.06
CA ASN A 121 17.00 -24.13 -13.51
C ASN A 121 18.14 -23.28 -12.89
N ARG A 122 19.01 -23.90 -12.09
CA ARG A 122 20.15 -23.26 -11.41
C ARG A 122 21.07 -22.46 -12.34
N ARG A 123 21.20 -22.85 -13.61
CA ARG A 123 22.07 -22.16 -14.59
C ARG A 123 21.46 -20.81 -14.99
N GLU A 124 20.16 -20.78 -15.25
CA GLU A 124 19.44 -19.56 -15.59
C GLU A 124 19.37 -18.61 -14.37
N MET A 125 19.17 -19.16 -13.16
CA MET A 125 19.13 -18.38 -11.92
C MET A 125 20.44 -17.66 -11.60
N ARG A 126 21.61 -18.08 -12.13
CA ARG A 126 22.87 -17.31 -11.96
C ARG A 126 22.83 -15.91 -12.57
N ARG A 127 21.93 -15.66 -13.52
CA ARG A 127 21.83 -14.41 -14.30
C ARG A 127 20.84 -13.41 -13.70
N VAL A 128 20.00 -13.88 -12.78
CA VAL A 128 18.87 -13.15 -12.20
C VAL A 128 18.82 -13.33 -10.69
N MET A 129 18.03 -12.49 -10.07
CA MET A 129 17.76 -12.53 -8.63
C MET A 129 16.27 -12.60 -8.37
N HIS A 130 15.89 -12.93 -7.15
CA HIS A 130 14.49 -12.86 -6.73
C HIS A 130 13.93 -11.45 -6.97
N GLY A 131 12.74 -11.40 -7.58
CA GLY A 131 12.06 -10.15 -7.88
C GLY A 131 12.41 -9.51 -9.23
N ASP A 132 13.46 -9.99 -9.95
CA ASP A 132 13.79 -9.48 -11.28
C ASP A 132 12.62 -9.68 -12.26
N GLN A 133 12.29 -8.68 -13.04
CA GLN A 133 11.35 -8.79 -14.15
C GLN A 133 12.13 -9.18 -15.41
N VAL A 134 11.72 -10.27 -16.04
CA VAL A 134 12.49 -10.84 -17.14
C VAL A 134 11.60 -11.26 -18.31
N MET A 135 12.21 -11.34 -19.49
CA MET A 135 11.67 -12.02 -20.66
C MET A 135 12.34 -13.36 -20.80
N VAL A 136 11.57 -14.43 -20.86
CA VAL A 136 12.07 -15.78 -21.07
C VAL A 136 11.55 -16.35 -22.39
N ARG A 137 12.33 -17.29 -22.98
CA ARG A 137 11.89 -18.12 -24.09
C ARG A 137 11.60 -19.51 -23.57
N VAL A 138 10.46 -20.06 -23.97
CA VAL A 138 10.01 -21.41 -23.64
C VAL A 138 10.22 -22.31 -24.83
N ASP A 139 11.20 -23.22 -24.75
CA ASP A 139 11.50 -24.19 -25.79
C ASP A 139 10.83 -25.52 -25.41
N ARG A 140 9.89 -26.02 -26.25
CA ARG A 140 9.22 -27.31 -26.04
C ARG A 140 10.15 -28.46 -26.46
N LYS A 141 10.43 -29.40 -25.55
CA LYS A 141 11.18 -30.59 -25.85
C LYS A 141 10.27 -31.64 -26.47
N SER A 142 10.81 -32.39 -27.43
CA SER A 142 10.10 -33.48 -28.16
C SER A 142 9.69 -34.68 -27.27
N ARG A 143 10.08 -34.71 -25.98
CA ARG A 143 9.74 -35.76 -24.99
C ARG A 143 9.11 -35.17 -23.73
N GLY A 144 8.13 -34.31 -23.88
CA GLY A 144 7.30 -33.85 -22.76
C GLY A 144 8.07 -33.07 -21.67
N GLY A 145 8.23 -31.75 -21.86
CA GLY A 145 8.78 -30.82 -20.88
C GLY A 145 9.11 -29.48 -21.56
N ALA A 146 8.95 -28.38 -20.85
CA ALA A 146 9.37 -27.07 -21.31
C ALA A 146 10.75 -26.72 -20.71
N GLU A 147 11.67 -26.21 -21.52
CA GLU A 147 12.92 -25.63 -21.05
C GLU A 147 12.85 -24.13 -21.19
N THR A 148 13.05 -23.42 -20.07
CA THR A 148 12.92 -21.97 -20.01
C THR A 148 14.29 -21.32 -20.00
N HIS A 149 14.51 -20.37 -20.90
CA HIS A 149 15.75 -19.62 -21.02
C HIS A 149 15.53 -18.12 -20.87
N ILE A 150 16.29 -17.48 -19.99
CA ILE A 150 16.26 -16.03 -19.83
C ILE A 150 16.88 -15.36 -21.05
N VAL A 151 16.06 -14.62 -21.79
CA VAL A 151 16.48 -13.84 -22.95
C VAL A 151 16.99 -12.48 -22.52
N GLN A 152 16.25 -11.81 -21.63
CA GLN A 152 16.56 -10.45 -21.19
C GLN A 152 16.05 -10.20 -19.78
N VAL A 153 16.80 -9.43 -19.00
CA VAL A 153 16.31 -8.81 -17.77
C VAL A 153 15.75 -7.45 -18.13
N LEU A 154 14.47 -7.24 -17.86
CA LEU A 154 13.75 -6.01 -18.15
C LEU A 154 13.95 -4.99 -17.03
N GLU A 155 13.82 -5.46 -15.79
CA GLU A 155 13.99 -4.66 -14.58
C GLU A 155 14.66 -5.48 -13.49
N ARG A 156 15.54 -4.85 -12.71
CA ARG A 156 16.18 -5.48 -11.55
C ARG A 156 15.32 -5.27 -10.31
N GLY A 157 14.92 -6.38 -9.69
CA GLY A 157 14.13 -6.36 -8.46
C GLY A 157 14.94 -5.95 -7.23
N GLN A 158 16.25 -6.21 -7.24
CA GLN A 158 17.15 -5.92 -6.12
C GLN A 158 18.29 -5.01 -6.60
N LYS A 159 18.42 -3.81 -6.02
CA LYS A 159 19.54 -2.89 -6.21
C LYS A 159 20.41 -2.81 -4.95
N ARG A 160 19.75 -2.89 -3.81
CA ARG A 160 20.32 -2.86 -2.48
C ARG A 160 19.91 -4.09 -1.72
N LEU A 161 20.79 -4.60 -0.89
CA LEU A 161 20.57 -5.80 -0.10
C LEU A 161 20.94 -5.54 1.34
N LEU A 162 20.20 -6.18 2.23
CA LEU A 162 20.50 -6.23 3.65
C LEU A 162 20.89 -7.66 4.02
N GLY A 163 21.85 -7.78 4.91
CA GLY A 163 22.30 -9.08 5.39
C GLY A 163 23.36 -8.96 6.46
N THR A 164 23.85 -10.09 6.93
CA THR A 164 24.97 -10.13 7.87
C THR A 164 26.30 -10.24 7.12
N TYR A 165 27.30 -9.53 7.61
CA TYR A 165 28.67 -9.66 7.10
C TYR A 165 29.29 -10.95 7.62
N ASP A 166 29.87 -11.74 6.72
CA ASP A 166 30.68 -12.89 7.05
C ASP A 166 32.02 -12.84 6.29
N GLU A 167 33.02 -13.56 6.80
CA GLU A 167 34.35 -13.61 6.20
C GLU A 167 34.83 -15.06 6.10
N LEU A 168 35.26 -15.46 4.89
CA LEU A 168 35.85 -16.76 4.64
C LEU A 168 37.16 -16.57 3.86
N ASN A 169 38.27 -17.09 4.39
CA ASN A 169 39.61 -17.01 3.79
C ASN A 169 40.00 -15.57 3.40
N GLY A 170 39.73 -14.58 4.26
CA GLY A 170 40.08 -13.16 4.06
C GLY A 170 39.16 -12.45 3.04
N LYS A 171 38.14 -13.09 2.53
CA LYS A 171 37.16 -12.48 1.62
C LYS A 171 35.83 -12.25 2.35
N GLY A 172 35.33 -11.01 2.28
CA GLY A 172 34.05 -10.65 2.85
C GLY A 172 32.88 -11.09 1.97
N PHE A 173 31.81 -11.51 2.64
CA PHE A 173 30.54 -11.90 2.02
C PHE A 173 29.38 -11.23 2.74
N LEU A 174 28.36 -10.86 1.96
CA LEU A 174 27.04 -10.59 2.47
C LEU A 174 26.26 -11.89 2.52
N VAL A 175 25.72 -12.25 3.67
CA VAL A 175 24.71 -13.29 3.82
C VAL A 175 23.35 -12.58 3.87
N PRO A 176 22.59 -12.54 2.75
CA PRO A 176 21.33 -11.79 2.70
C PRO A 176 20.31 -12.30 3.72
N MET A 177 19.46 -11.39 4.22
CA MET A 177 18.32 -11.76 5.09
C MET A 177 17.32 -12.64 4.33
N ASP A 178 17.11 -12.35 3.04
CA ASP A 178 16.27 -13.18 2.18
C ASP A 178 17.03 -14.47 1.79
N ALA A 179 16.64 -15.60 2.38
CA ALA A 179 17.26 -16.89 2.13
C ALA A 179 17.16 -17.37 0.67
N ARG A 180 16.32 -16.76 -0.15
CA ARG A 180 16.19 -17.00 -1.59
C ARG A 180 17.36 -16.41 -2.38
N ILE A 181 18.15 -15.52 -1.76
CA ILE A 181 19.34 -14.91 -2.35
C ILE A 181 20.56 -15.56 -1.70
N GLY A 182 21.41 -16.18 -2.48
CA GLY A 182 22.65 -16.78 -1.99
C GLY A 182 23.66 -15.72 -1.51
N ALA A 183 24.68 -16.17 -0.76
CA ALA A 183 25.75 -15.30 -0.29
C ALA A 183 26.44 -14.56 -1.44
N ILE A 184 26.67 -13.25 -1.28
CA ILE A 184 27.22 -12.38 -2.31
C ILE A 184 28.62 -11.89 -1.89
N PRO A 185 29.65 -12.09 -2.74
CA PRO A 185 30.98 -11.55 -2.50
C PRO A 185 30.96 -10.02 -2.39
N LEU A 186 31.62 -9.51 -1.36
CA LEU A 186 31.77 -8.08 -1.15
C LEU A 186 33.12 -7.58 -1.66
N LYS A 187 33.10 -6.48 -2.41
CA LYS A 187 34.33 -5.77 -2.76
C LYS A 187 34.91 -5.09 -1.52
N PRO A 188 36.25 -5.06 -1.39
CA PRO A 188 36.88 -4.25 -0.37
C PRO A 188 36.39 -2.81 -0.45
N GLY A 189 35.91 -2.27 0.67
CA GLY A 189 35.41 -0.90 0.82
C GLY A 189 36.24 -0.10 1.77
N GLN A 190 35.85 1.16 2.00
CA GLN A 190 36.52 2.05 2.98
C GLN A 190 36.31 1.58 4.43
N VAL A 191 35.20 0.87 4.68
CA VAL A 191 34.85 0.33 6.01
C VAL A 191 34.81 -1.20 5.92
N LYS A 192 35.59 -1.87 6.78
CA LYS A 192 35.51 -3.32 6.99
C LYS A 192 34.58 -3.57 8.17
N PRO A 193 33.39 -4.17 7.94
CA PRO A 193 32.51 -4.53 9.04
C PRO A 193 33.11 -5.64 9.91
N GLU A 194 32.65 -5.75 11.14
CA GLU A 194 32.94 -6.90 11.98
C GLU A 194 32.02 -8.08 11.57
N LYS A 195 32.55 -9.30 11.71
CA LYS A 195 31.78 -10.52 11.44
C LYS A 195 30.53 -10.60 12.30
N GLY A 196 29.40 -10.94 11.66
CA GLY A 196 28.09 -11.05 12.31
C GLY A 196 27.27 -9.74 12.32
N LYS A 197 27.87 -8.58 12.05
CA LYS A 197 27.13 -7.31 12.01
C LYS A 197 26.20 -7.23 10.79
N VAL A 198 25.06 -6.58 10.97
CA VAL A 198 24.12 -6.26 9.90
C VAL A 198 24.69 -5.15 9.03
N VAL A 199 24.71 -5.38 7.73
CA VAL A 199 25.21 -4.41 6.75
C VAL A 199 24.21 -4.22 5.60
N ALA A 200 24.14 -3.00 5.12
CA ALA A 200 23.49 -2.64 3.88
C ALA A 200 24.54 -2.62 2.76
N ALA A 201 24.27 -3.29 1.68
CA ALA A 201 25.16 -3.37 0.52
C ALA A 201 24.42 -3.02 -0.78
N GLU A 202 25.12 -2.39 -1.72
CA GLU A 202 24.62 -2.08 -3.04
C GLU A 202 25.27 -3.00 -4.07
N ILE A 203 24.47 -3.54 -5.00
CA ILE A 203 24.95 -4.45 -6.05
C ILE A 203 25.76 -3.64 -7.05
N SER A 204 27.07 -3.86 -7.07
CA SER A 204 27.99 -3.22 -8.01
C SER A 204 28.04 -3.94 -9.36
N ARG A 205 27.75 -5.25 -9.38
CA ARG A 205 27.69 -6.06 -10.59
C ARG A 205 26.71 -7.23 -10.41
N TYR A 206 25.78 -7.35 -11.32
CA TYR A 206 24.86 -8.50 -11.34
C TYR A 206 25.52 -9.76 -11.87
N GLY A 207 25.02 -10.90 -11.43
CA GLY A 207 25.52 -12.19 -11.85
C GLY A 207 25.37 -12.44 -13.37
N THR A 208 26.24 -13.30 -13.86
CA THR A 208 26.21 -13.81 -15.25
C THR A 208 26.26 -15.33 -15.21
N ALA A 209 26.12 -15.98 -16.34
CA ALA A 209 26.30 -17.45 -16.42
C ALA A 209 27.68 -17.91 -15.90
N MET A 210 28.69 -17.02 -15.90
CA MET A 210 30.10 -17.34 -15.61
C MET A 210 30.61 -16.76 -14.30
N SER A 211 29.93 -15.79 -13.72
CA SER A 211 30.40 -15.09 -12.52
C SER A 211 29.21 -14.77 -11.58
N PRO A 212 29.41 -14.89 -10.25
CA PRO A 212 28.41 -14.48 -9.27
C PRO A 212 28.21 -12.96 -9.28
N PRO A 213 27.13 -12.46 -8.69
CA PRO A 213 26.99 -11.03 -8.43
C PRO A 213 28.05 -10.53 -7.46
N GLU A 214 28.32 -9.22 -7.44
CA GLU A 214 29.20 -8.56 -6.49
C GLU A 214 28.51 -7.33 -5.91
N ALA A 215 28.76 -7.04 -4.64
CA ALA A 215 28.23 -5.86 -3.97
C ALA A 215 29.34 -5.11 -3.19
N HIS A 216 29.03 -3.92 -2.72
CA HIS A 216 29.88 -3.18 -1.79
C HIS A 216 29.04 -2.69 -0.61
N VAL A 217 29.65 -2.64 0.57
CA VAL A 217 28.97 -2.15 1.77
C VAL A 217 28.76 -0.65 1.67
N VAL A 218 27.53 -0.20 1.87
CA VAL A 218 27.17 1.23 1.91
C VAL A 218 26.93 1.73 3.33
N ASN A 219 26.51 0.83 4.24
CA ASN A 219 26.32 1.17 5.64
C ASN A 219 26.53 -0.07 6.55
N VAL A 220 27.11 0.13 7.73
CA VAL A 220 27.16 -0.86 8.80
C VAL A 220 26.12 -0.46 9.83
N MET A 221 25.09 -1.28 10.00
CA MET A 221 23.93 -0.94 10.83
C MET A 221 24.16 -1.32 12.31
N GLY A 222 24.79 -2.46 12.59
CA GLY A 222 25.08 -2.88 13.96
C GLY A 222 24.75 -4.35 14.23
N ASP A 223 24.42 -4.67 15.48
CA ASP A 223 24.09 -6.01 15.92
C ASP A 223 22.71 -6.45 15.43
N PRO A 224 22.55 -7.71 14.95
CA PRO A 224 21.25 -8.25 14.59
C PRO A 224 20.27 -8.36 15.76
N ASP A 225 20.76 -8.41 16.99
CA ASP A 225 19.96 -8.50 18.20
C ASP A 225 19.55 -7.13 18.76
N ASP A 226 20.09 -6.04 18.21
CA ASP A 226 19.72 -4.67 18.58
C ASP A 226 18.31 -4.33 17.99
N PRO A 227 17.30 -4.02 18.81
CA PRO A 227 15.97 -3.67 18.36
C PRO A 227 15.91 -2.50 17.38
N GLU A 228 16.79 -1.50 17.53
CA GLU A 228 16.86 -0.35 16.61
C GLU A 228 17.46 -0.75 15.25
N VAL A 229 18.49 -1.59 15.24
CA VAL A 229 19.07 -2.15 14.01
C VAL A 229 18.03 -2.98 13.26
N GLN A 230 17.20 -3.75 13.95
CA GLN A 230 16.10 -4.51 13.37
C GLN A 230 15.07 -3.58 12.73
N ALA A 231 14.66 -2.51 13.41
CA ALA A 231 13.71 -1.52 12.89
C ALA A 231 14.28 -0.76 11.69
N GLN A 232 15.54 -0.28 11.76
CA GLN A 232 16.23 0.38 10.66
C GLN A 232 16.40 -0.54 9.44
N SER A 233 16.54 -1.84 9.66
CA SER A 233 16.62 -2.84 8.61
C SER A 233 15.34 -2.88 7.76
N ILE A 234 14.16 -2.75 8.39
CA ILE A 234 12.87 -2.66 7.69
C ILE A 234 12.82 -1.35 6.88
N VAL A 235 13.13 -0.22 7.51
CA VAL A 235 13.16 1.09 6.84
C VAL A 235 14.03 1.06 5.58
N PHE A 236 15.23 0.48 5.70
CA PHE A 236 16.16 0.36 4.57
C PHE A 236 15.64 -0.56 3.47
N ARG A 237 15.09 -1.73 3.83
CA ARG A 237 14.58 -2.73 2.88
C ARG A 237 13.46 -2.19 2.01
N TYR A 238 12.56 -1.43 2.60
CA TYR A 238 11.46 -0.78 1.88
C TYR A 238 11.86 0.55 1.23
N GLY A 239 13.12 0.96 1.34
CA GLY A 239 13.63 2.20 0.75
C GLY A 239 12.92 3.44 1.26
N LEU A 240 12.54 3.44 2.54
CA LEU A 240 11.89 4.57 3.18
C LEU A 240 12.93 5.61 3.59
N SER A 241 12.73 6.86 3.15
CA SER A 241 13.61 7.97 3.53
C SER A 241 13.13 8.58 4.85
N THR A 242 14.00 8.57 5.86
CA THR A 242 13.72 9.15 7.18
C THR A 242 14.09 10.64 7.28
N SER A 243 14.75 11.18 6.27
CA SER A 243 15.15 12.58 6.20
C SER A 243 14.64 13.23 4.93
N PHE A 244 14.51 14.54 4.95
CA PHE A 244 14.14 15.34 3.77
C PHE A 244 15.37 15.97 3.14
N PRO A 245 15.41 16.13 1.80
CA PRO A 245 16.47 16.85 1.11
C PRO A 245 16.60 18.31 1.58
N PRO A 246 17.81 18.92 1.50
CA PRO A 246 18.02 20.30 1.95
C PRO A 246 17.15 21.34 1.24
N GLU A 247 16.83 21.15 -0.03
CA GLU A 247 15.94 22.00 -0.82
C GLU A 247 14.51 21.97 -0.27
N VAL A 248 14.02 20.80 0.16
CA VAL A 248 12.70 20.64 0.78
C VAL A 248 12.65 21.36 2.12
N HIS A 249 13.69 21.23 2.97
CA HIS A 249 13.77 21.97 4.22
C HIS A 249 13.79 23.48 4.00
N ARG A 250 14.52 23.94 2.98
CA ARG A 250 14.59 25.36 2.63
C ARG A 250 13.23 25.90 2.20
N GLU A 251 12.52 25.18 1.35
CA GLU A 251 11.18 25.56 0.91
C GLU A 251 10.18 25.55 2.07
N ALA A 252 10.20 24.51 2.90
CA ALA A 252 9.35 24.40 4.09
C ALA A 252 9.58 25.57 5.08
N SER A 253 10.83 26.01 5.25
CA SER A 253 11.16 27.15 6.13
C SER A 253 10.68 28.51 5.61
N GLN A 254 10.33 28.62 4.33
CA GLN A 254 9.81 29.83 3.72
C GLN A 254 8.28 29.94 3.84
N VAL A 255 7.59 28.88 4.23
CA VAL A 255 6.15 28.89 4.43
C VAL A 255 5.84 29.72 5.69
N SER A 256 5.04 30.76 5.51
CA SER A 256 4.61 31.63 6.63
C SER A 256 3.59 30.88 7.50
N TYR A 257 3.78 30.92 8.81
CA TYR A 257 2.78 30.46 9.77
C TYR A 257 1.62 31.45 9.96
N ALA A 258 1.78 32.69 9.53
CA ALA A 258 0.71 33.69 9.55
C ALA A 258 -0.05 33.66 8.22
N ILE A 259 -1.35 33.49 8.29
CA ILE A 259 -2.23 33.59 7.13
C ILE A 259 -2.42 35.07 6.78
N ALA A 260 -2.18 35.43 5.54
CA ALA A 260 -2.35 36.81 5.09
C ALA A 260 -3.83 37.24 5.16
N PRO A 261 -4.14 38.49 5.60
CA PRO A 261 -5.51 38.96 5.66
C PRO A 261 -6.28 38.87 4.36
N GLU A 262 -5.60 39.04 3.24
CA GLU A 262 -6.14 38.92 1.88
C GLU A 262 -6.62 37.49 1.57
N GLU A 263 -5.88 36.48 2.04
CA GLU A 263 -6.26 35.06 1.93
C GLU A 263 -7.52 34.77 2.76
N VAL A 264 -7.59 35.31 3.96
CA VAL A 264 -8.79 35.18 4.83
C VAL A 264 -10.00 35.84 4.15
N ALA A 265 -9.82 37.03 3.59
CA ALA A 265 -10.90 37.77 2.94
C ALA A 265 -11.42 37.12 1.66
N ALA A 266 -10.56 36.35 0.96
CA ALA A 266 -10.91 35.63 -0.27
C ALA A 266 -11.69 34.32 -0.01
N ARG A 267 -11.82 33.90 1.26
CA ARG A 267 -12.42 32.62 1.66
C ARG A 267 -13.68 32.79 2.49
N THR A 268 -14.49 31.74 2.55
CA THR A 268 -15.65 31.74 3.46
C THR A 268 -15.18 31.60 4.91
N ASP A 269 -15.58 32.56 5.75
CA ASP A 269 -15.25 32.57 7.18
C ASP A 269 -16.17 31.62 7.95
N LEU A 270 -15.63 30.52 8.46
CA LEU A 270 -16.30 29.53 9.29
C LEU A 270 -15.77 29.50 10.73
N ARG A 271 -14.94 30.48 11.15
CA ARG A 271 -14.32 30.54 12.48
C ARG A 271 -15.31 30.69 13.63
N GLY A 272 -16.53 31.14 13.34
CA GLY A 272 -17.60 31.25 14.31
C GLY A 272 -18.36 29.95 14.60
N LEU A 273 -18.08 28.86 13.84
CA LEU A 273 -18.69 27.57 14.08
C LEU A 273 -17.84 26.73 15.07
N PRO A 274 -18.47 25.98 15.99
CA PRO A 274 -17.76 25.12 16.94
C PRO A 274 -17.27 23.83 16.24
N ILE A 275 -16.42 23.99 15.21
CA ILE A 275 -15.80 22.91 14.47
C ILE A 275 -14.73 22.25 15.34
N VAL A 276 -14.63 20.93 15.37
CA VAL A 276 -13.67 20.18 16.18
C VAL A 276 -12.91 19.17 15.33
N THR A 277 -11.67 18.88 15.70
CA THR A 277 -10.95 17.68 15.23
C THR A 277 -11.17 16.53 16.20
N ILE A 278 -11.22 15.27 15.70
CA ILE A 278 -11.39 14.06 16.53
C ILE A 278 -10.42 13.00 16.04
N ASP A 279 -9.34 12.77 16.77
CA ASP A 279 -8.21 11.94 16.34
C ASP A 279 -7.72 11.02 17.46
N GLY A 280 -6.71 10.19 17.18
CA GLY A 280 -6.01 9.42 18.19
C GLY A 280 -5.20 10.31 19.14
N GLU A 281 -4.88 9.80 20.33
CA GLU A 281 -4.18 10.53 21.39
C GLU A 281 -2.83 11.09 20.93
N ASN A 282 -2.11 10.33 20.11
CA ASN A 282 -0.73 10.61 19.66
C ASN A 282 -0.68 11.37 18.32
N ALA A 283 -1.82 11.61 17.66
CA ALA A 283 -1.87 12.34 16.40
C ALA A 283 -1.45 13.79 16.58
N ARG A 284 -0.72 14.32 15.57
CA ARG A 284 -0.27 15.72 15.49
C ARG A 284 -0.59 16.37 14.14
N ASP A 285 -0.92 15.59 13.17
CA ASP A 285 -1.22 15.94 11.78
C ASP A 285 -2.75 15.85 11.54
N PHE A 286 -3.48 16.85 12.08
CA PHE A 286 -4.94 16.90 12.00
C PHE A 286 -5.37 17.33 10.60
N ASP A 287 -5.74 16.36 9.76
CA ASP A 287 -6.17 16.57 8.37
C ASP A 287 -7.59 17.13 8.29
N ASP A 288 -8.50 16.71 9.19
CA ASP A 288 -9.93 16.96 9.11
C ASP A 288 -10.53 17.53 10.39
N ALA A 289 -11.55 18.37 10.22
CA ALA A 289 -12.35 18.92 11.28
C ALA A 289 -13.83 18.92 10.86
N VAL A 290 -14.73 18.63 11.80
CA VAL A 290 -16.13 18.37 11.53
C VAL A 290 -17.07 19.19 12.39
N TYR A 291 -18.24 19.49 11.81
CA TYR A 291 -19.34 20.16 12.49
C TYR A 291 -20.67 19.72 11.87
N VAL A 292 -21.68 19.52 12.69
CA VAL A 292 -23.04 19.20 12.25
C VAL A 292 -24.03 20.20 12.81
N ARG A 293 -24.96 20.66 12.00
CA ARG A 293 -26.14 21.40 12.50
C ARG A 293 -27.42 20.74 11.99
N LYS A 294 -28.48 20.91 12.77
CA LYS A 294 -29.81 20.41 12.42
C LYS A 294 -30.77 21.60 12.26
N GLN A 295 -31.52 21.61 11.15
CA GLN A 295 -32.54 22.60 10.88
C GLN A 295 -33.85 21.89 10.50
N GLY A 296 -34.79 21.84 11.43
CA GLY A 296 -35.98 21.01 11.29
C GLY A 296 -35.61 19.53 11.24
N ASP A 297 -35.98 18.86 10.15
CA ASP A 297 -35.70 17.46 9.88
C ASP A 297 -34.45 17.21 9.01
N ARG A 298 -33.69 18.27 8.71
CA ARG A 298 -32.49 18.21 7.87
C ARG A 298 -31.22 18.39 8.70
N TYR A 299 -30.16 17.68 8.28
CA TYR A 299 -28.83 17.81 8.84
C TYR A 299 -27.92 18.46 7.81
N GLU A 300 -27.06 19.34 8.25
CA GLU A 300 -25.98 19.90 7.43
C GLU A 300 -24.64 19.57 8.10
N LEU A 301 -23.86 18.73 7.42
CA LEU A 301 -22.53 18.31 7.80
C LEU A 301 -21.49 19.20 7.13
N TYR A 302 -20.57 19.72 7.89
CA TYR A 302 -19.37 20.42 7.43
C TYR A 302 -18.16 19.52 7.67
N VAL A 303 -17.46 19.17 6.61
CA VAL A 303 -16.17 18.46 6.64
C VAL A 303 -15.13 19.41 6.09
N SER A 304 -14.27 19.92 6.95
CA SER A 304 -13.22 20.89 6.62
C SER A 304 -11.87 20.20 6.63
N ILE A 305 -11.22 20.14 5.46
CA ILE A 305 -9.94 19.47 5.25
C ILE A 305 -8.84 20.49 5.09
N ALA A 306 -7.70 20.27 5.72
CA ALA A 306 -6.50 21.10 5.61
C ALA A 306 -6.15 21.42 4.15
N ASP A 307 -6.03 22.70 3.79
CA ASP A 307 -5.71 23.12 2.41
C ASP A 307 -4.21 22.99 2.11
N VAL A 308 -3.70 21.76 2.12
CA VAL A 308 -2.29 21.46 1.84
C VAL A 308 -1.89 21.93 0.43
N ALA A 309 -2.82 21.92 -0.54
CA ALA A 309 -2.55 22.34 -1.91
C ALA A 309 -2.22 23.84 -2.02
N HIS A 310 -2.61 24.66 -1.03
CA HIS A 310 -2.22 26.07 -0.93
C HIS A 310 -0.73 26.22 -0.61
N TYR A 311 -0.19 25.36 0.25
CA TYR A 311 1.20 25.43 0.74
C TYR A 311 2.16 24.60 -0.12
N VAL A 312 1.69 23.51 -0.73
CA VAL A 312 2.47 22.60 -1.57
C VAL A 312 2.05 22.79 -3.03
N ALA A 313 2.66 23.78 -3.67
CA ALA A 313 2.39 24.08 -5.08
C ALA A 313 2.97 22.96 -5.98
N ALA A 314 2.30 22.69 -7.10
CA ALA A 314 2.76 21.68 -8.06
C ALA A 314 4.18 21.99 -8.57
N GLU A 315 4.97 20.94 -8.78
CA GLU A 315 6.35 21.00 -9.33
C GLU A 315 7.40 21.64 -8.42
N THR A 316 7.08 22.03 -7.19
CA THR A 316 8.05 22.53 -6.20
C THR A 316 8.86 21.38 -5.58
N ALA A 317 9.90 21.70 -4.80
CA ALA A 317 10.68 20.68 -4.11
C ALA A 317 9.84 19.89 -3.09
N LEU A 318 8.92 20.57 -2.38
CA LEU A 318 7.94 19.95 -1.49
C LEU A 318 7.03 18.96 -2.24
N ASP A 319 6.51 19.35 -3.41
CA ASP A 319 5.65 18.51 -4.22
C ASP A 319 6.38 17.27 -4.77
N GLN A 320 7.62 17.47 -5.25
CA GLN A 320 8.44 16.37 -5.77
C GLN A 320 8.78 15.34 -4.69
N GLU A 321 9.08 15.79 -3.48
CA GLU A 321 9.33 14.89 -2.35
C GLU A 321 8.04 14.21 -1.87
N ALA A 322 6.93 14.94 -1.80
CA ALA A 322 5.61 14.38 -1.49
C ALA A 322 5.20 13.32 -2.52
N TRP A 323 5.44 13.55 -3.81
CA TRP A 323 5.30 12.56 -4.86
C TRP A 323 6.18 11.33 -4.62
N ALA A 324 7.47 11.52 -4.36
CA ALA A 324 8.42 10.42 -4.18
C ALA A 324 8.03 9.51 -3.01
N ARG A 325 7.55 10.10 -1.90
CA ARG A 325 7.04 9.37 -0.74
C ARG A 325 5.65 8.78 -0.97
N ALA A 326 4.77 9.53 -1.63
CA ALA A 326 3.37 9.29 -1.96
C ALA A 326 2.43 9.09 -0.76
N THR A 327 2.92 8.63 0.37
CA THR A 327 2.17 8.46 1.63
C THR A 327 3.10 8.55 2.84
N SER A 328 2.57 8.99 3.98
CA SER A 328 3.21 8.78 5.28
C SER A 328 3.18 7.29 5.64
N VAL A 329 4.14 6.85 6.45
CA VAL A 329 4.23 5.47 6.97
C VAL A 329 4.15 5.53 8.48
N TYR A 330 3.22 4.76 9.07
CA TYR A 330 2.96 4.78 10.51
C TYR A 330 3.41 3.47 11.15
N PHE A 331 4.56 3.51 11.80
CA PHE A 331 5.02 2.41 12.63
C PHE A 331 4.43 2.52 14.04
N PRO A 332 4.36 1.43 14.80
CA PRO A 332 3.81 1.48 16.15
C PRO A 332 4.50 2.45 17.10
N ASP A 333 5.81 2.72 16.89
CA ASP A 333 6.65 3.56 17.75
C ASP A 333 7.04 4.91 17.12
N ARG A 334 6.85 5.08 15.82
CA ARG A 334 7.26 6.31 15.07
C ARG A 334 6.51 6.46 13.76
N ALA A 335 6.50 7.67 13.21
CA ALA A 335 5.98 7.93 11.86
C ALA A 335 7.10 8.44 10.92
N ILE A 336 7.01 8.09 9.65
CA ILE A 336 7.80 8.68 8.57
C ILE A 336 6.84 9.52 7.73
N PRO A 337 6.82 10.85 7.90
CA PRO A 337 5.82 11.71 7.29
C PRO A 337 6.06 11.94 5.80
N MET A 338 4.99 12.16 5.04
CA MET A 338 5.05 12.55 3.62
C MET A 338 5.58 13.98 3.45
N LEU A 339 5.21 14.87 4.33
CA LEU A 339 5.63 16.28 4.35
C LEU A 339 6.49 16.58 5.59
N PRO A 340 7.41 17.57 5.53
CA PRO A 340 8.15 18.03 6.71
C PRO A 340 7.22 18.42 7.87
N GLU A 341 7.63 18.17 9.11
CA GLU A 341 6.83 18.43 10.32
C GLU A 341 6.39 19.90 10.45
N ALA A 342 7.17 20.84 9.94
CA ALA A 342 6.79 22.25 9.87
C ALA A 342 5.46 22.47 9.11
N LEU A 343 5.16 21.62 8.11
CA LEU A 343 3.90 21.62 7.41
C LEU A 343 2.91 20.66 8.06
N SER A 344 3.28 19.38 8.19
CA SER A 344 2.35 18.32 8.61
C SER A 344 1.81 18.51 10.02
N ASN A 345 2.63 18.92 10.98
CA ASN A 345 2.24 19.17 12.37
C ASN A 345 2.01 20.67 12.66
N GLY A 346 2.50 21.55 11.76
CA GLY A 346 2.48 23.00 11.87
C GLY A 346 1.30 23.64 11.15
N ILE A 347 1.60 24.38 10.05
CA ILE A 347 0.61 25.26 9.40
C ILE A 347 -0.54 24.49 8.73
N CYS A 348 -0.31 23.27 8.24
CA CYS A 348 -1.36 22.45 7.63
C CYS A 348 -2.25 21.80 8.69
N SER A 349 -1.70 21.38 9.84
CA SER A 349 -2.47 20.73 10.90
C SER A 349 -3.54 21.65 11.47
N LEU A 350 -4.78 21.15 11.59
CA LEU A 350 -5.93 21.90 12.09
C LEU A 350 -5.90 22.05 13.62
N ASN A 351 -4.80 22.62 14.13
CA ASN A 351 -4.55 22.82 15.54
C ASN A 351 -5.67 23.65 16.20
N PRO A 352 -6.05 23.34 17.47
CA PRO A 352 -7.13 24.04 18.14
C PRO A 352 -6.78 25.51 18.42
N LYS A 353 -7.77 26.38 18.32
CA LYS A 353 -7.69 27.84 18.58
C LYS A 353 -6.82 28.62 17.60
N GLU A 354 -6.36 28.00 16.51
CA GLU A 354 -5.57 28.64 15.47
C GLU A 354 -6.35 28.74 14.16
N ASP A 355 -6.17 29.87 13.43
CA ASP A 355 -6.76 30.01 12.11
C ASP A 355 -6.08 29.10 11.12
N ARG A 356 -6.87 28.37 10.32
CA ARG A 356 -6.36 27.42 9.30
C ARG A 356 -7.15 27.56 8.00
N LEU A 357 -6.40 27.47 6.89
CA LEU A 357 -7.01 27.41 5.56
C LEU A 357 -7.51 25.99 5.30
N THR A 358 -8.74 25.91 4.81
CA THR A 358 -9.37 24.61 4.56
C THR A 358 -10.15 24.60 3.25
N LYS A 359 -10.36 23.38 2.74
CA LYS A 359 -11.38 23.06 1.73
C LYS A 359 -12.52 22.38 2.43
N THR A 360 -13.69 23.01 2.43
CA THR A 360 -14.85 22.50 3.17
C THR A 360 -15.92 21.98 2.22
N VAL A 361 -16.37 20.77 2.53
CA VAL A 361 -17.55 20.14 1.92
C VAL A 361 -18.72 20.26 2.87
N CYS A 362 -19.76 20.96 2.44
CA CYS A 362 -21.02 21.08 3.18
C CYS A 362 -22.05 20.15 2.55
N ILE A 363 -22.53 19.15 3.29
CA ILE A 363 -23.45 18.13 2.79
C ILE A 363 -24.77 18.23 3.56
N GLU A 364 -25.86 18.40 2.84
CA GLU A 364 -27.21 18.41 3.41
C GLU A 364 -27.84 17.02 3.28
N PHE A 365 -28.32 16.51 4.42
CA PHE A 365 -29.01 15.21 4.50
C PHE A 365 -30.47 15.43 4.93
N ASN A 366 -31.35 14.57 4.46
CA ASN A 366 -32.72 14.46 4.96
C ASN A 366 -32.78 13.64 6.26
N ALA A 367 -33.97 13.51 6.84
CA ALA A 367 -34.22 12.74 8.07
C ALA A 367 -33.88 11.24 7.97
N LYS A 368 -33.66 10.71 6.75
CA LYS A 368 -33.26 9.31 6.52
C LYS A 368 -31.77 9.14 6.31
N GLY A 369 -30.96 10.20 6.35
CA GLY A 369 -29.53 10.17 6.06
C GLY A 369 -29.21 10.12 4.55
N GLU A 370 -30.15 10.45 3.66
CA GLU A 370 -29.92 10.53 2.23
C GLU A 370 -29.38 11.93 1.87
N VAL A 371 -28.38 11.99 1.00
CA VAL A 371 -27.78 13.27 0.53
C VAL A 371 -28.78 14.03 -0.35
N VAL A 372 -29.11 15.24 0.04
CA VAL A 372 -29.98 16.15 -0.72
C VAL A 372 -29.17 17.03 -1.67
N ARG A 373 -28.09 17.64 -1.15
CA ARG A 373 -27.18 18.48 -1.95
C ARG A 373 -25.82 18.59 -1.27
N SER A 374 -24.81 18.99 -2.05
CA SER A 374 -23.46 19.29 -1.54
C SER A 374 -22.98 20.63 -2.05
N ARG A 375 -22.26 21.39 -1.21
CA ARG A 375 -21.58 22.65 -1.57
C ARG A 375 -20.11 22.54 -1.25
N PHE A 376 -19.28 23.17 -2.04
CA PHE A 376 -17.82 23.12 -1.99
C PHE A 376 -17.27 24.53 -1.89
N ILE A 377 -16.46 24.78 -0.88
CA ILE A 377 -15.92 26.11 -0.60
C ILE A 377 -14.47 26.05 -0.12
N ASN A 378 -13.68 27.03 -0.50
CA ASN A 378 -12.44 27.35 0.19
C ASN A 378 -12.82 28.19 1.43
N SER A 379 -12.33 27.82 2.61
CA SER A 379 -12.75 28.41 3.87
C SER A 379 -11.59 28.68 4.82
N VAL A 380 -11.86 29.43 5.85
CA VAL A 380 -11.00 29.60 7.03
C VAL A 380 -11.77 29.10 8.22
N ILE A 381 -11.16 28.22 9.00
CA ILE A 381 -11.70 27.73 10.25
C ILE A 381 -10.80 28.10 11.43
N ARG A 382 -11.35 27.99 12.62
CA ARG A 382 -10.60 27.95 13.88
C ARG A 382 -11.15 26.78 14.66
N SER A 383 -10.40 25.66 14.70
CA SER A 383 -10.84 24.48 15.46
C SER A 383 -11.14 24.87 16.91
N HIS A 384 -12.34 24.57 17.37
CA HIS A 384 -12.78 24.93 18.71
C HIS A 384 -12.05 24.14 19.78
N GLU A 385 -11.84 22.83 19.53
CA GLU A 385 -11.17 21.93 20.44
C GLU A 385 -10.56 20.75 19.67
N ARG A 386 -9.41 20.25 20.15
CA ARG A 386 -8.87 18.97 19.72
C ARG A 386 -9.44 17.86 20.59
N MET A 387 -10.33 17.06 20.04
CA MET A 387 -10.90 15.89 20.71
C MET A 387 -10.13 14.63 20.40
N THR A 388 -10.25 13.63 21.29
CA THR A 388 -9.75 12.28 21.03
C THR A 388 -10.91 11.30 20.92
N TYR A 389 -10.69 10.20 20.21
CA TYR A 389 -11.68 9.13 20.13
C TYR A 389 -12.11 8.63 21.52
N THR A 390 -11.19 8.57 22.46
CA THR A 390 -11.46 8.18 23.86
C THR A 390 -12.36 9.22 24.55
N ASN A 391 -12.05 10.52 24.43
CA ASN A 391 -12.84 11.54 25.10
C ASN A 391 -14.26 11.64 24.54
N VAL A 392 -14.44 11.53 23.22
CA VAL A 392 -15.78 11.52 22.61
C VAL A 392 -16.56 10.28 23.05
N ARG A 393 -15.94 9.08 23.17
CA ARG A 393 -16.56 7.89 23.76
C ARG A 393 -16.99 8.14 25.20
N ARG A 394 -16.10 8.71 26.04
CA ARG A 394 -16.40 9.03 27.44
C ARG A 394 -17.58 9.99 27.58
N VAL A 395 -17.76 10.92 26.63
CA VAL A 395 -18.94 11.80 26.58
C VAL A 395 -20.21 11.04 26.19
N LEU A 396 -20.16 10.27 25.09
CA LEU A 396 -21.36 9.67 24.48
C LEU A 396 -21.81 8.38 25.17
N VAL A 397 -20.85 7.51 25.54
CA VAL A 397 -21.11 6.14 26.02
C VAL A 397 -20.95 6.06 27.54
N ASP A 398 -19.75 6.40 28.03
CA ASP A 398 -19.39 6.21 29.43
C ASP A 398 -20.05 7.26 30.35
N ARG A 399 -20.43 8.41 29.78
CA ARG A 399 -21.06 9.57 30.48
C ARG A 399 -20.25 10.01 31.70
N ASP A 400 -18.92 10.05 31.51
CA ASP A 400 -17.98 10.43 32.56
C ASP A 400 -18.25 11.86 33.06
N PRO A 401 -18.54 12.07 34.37
CA PRO A 401 -18.93 13.37 34.86
C PRO A 401 -17.86 14.45 34.70
N GLU A 402 -16.57 14.11 34.82
CA GLU A 402 -15.46 15.05 34.70
C GLU A 402 -15.32 15.51 33.23
N VAL A 403 -15.42 14.57 32.30
CA VAL A 403 -15.32 14.82 30.85
C VAL A 403 -16.55 15.57 30.37
N LEU A 404 -17.75 15.26 30.88
CA LEU A 404 -18.99 15.98 30.59
C LEU A 404 -18.91 17.43 31.02
N GLU A 405 -18.42 17.75 32.24
CA GLU A 405 -18.26 19.12 32.67
C GLU A 405 -17.22 19.87 31.84
N ARG A 406 -16.10 19.21 31.50
CA ARG A 406 -15.05 19.84 30.69
C ARG A 406 -15.54 20.22 29.29
N TYR A 407 -16.33 19.38 28.65
CA TYR A 407 -16.78 19.57 27.26
C TYR A 407 -18.28 19.88 27.16
N LYS A 408 -18.88 20.46 28.20
CA LYS A 408 -20.33 20.73 28.30
C LYS A 408 -20.90 21.48 27.09
N GLU A 409 -20.13 22.41 26.48
CA GLU A 409 -20.55 23.17 25.31
C GLU A 409 -20.61 22.34 24.02
N LEU A 410 -19.96 21.18 23.98
CA LEU A 410 -19.88 20.30 22.80
C LEU A 410 -20.74 19.03 22.90
N ILE A 411 -21.36 18.77 24.08
CA ILE A 411 -22.11 17.51 24.30
C ILE A 411 -23.24 17.35 23.28
N ASP A 412 -24.03 18.41 23.05
CA ASP A 412 -25.14 18.31 22.10
C ASP A 412 -24.66 18.21 20.66
N GLN A 413 -23.49 18.77 20.36
CA GLN A 413 -22.82 18.60 19.08
C GLN A 413 -22.42 17.13 18.84
N PHE A 414 -21.82 16.47 19.84
CA PHE A 414 -21.43 15.05 19.70
C PHE A 414 -22.64 14.12 19.56
N LYS A 415 -23.72 14.36 20.29
CA LYS A 415 -24.98 13.61 20.14
C LYS A 415 -25.56 13.76 18.72
N LEU A 416 -25.50 14.98 18.17
CA LEU A 416 -25.97 15.23 16.81
C LEU A 416 -25.07 14.58 15.75
N MET A 417 -23.75 14.56 15.97
CA MET A 417 -22.81 13.83 15.12
C MET A 417 -23.07 12.34 15.15
N GLU A 418 -23.32 11.75 16.33
CA GLU A 418 -23.68 10.33 16.48
C GLU A 418 -24.98 10.02 15.74
N GLU A 419 -26.04 10.82 15.94
CA GLU A 419 -27.33 10.66 15.28
C GLU A 419 -27.17 10.62 13.75
N LEU A 420 -26.48 11.59 13.18
CA LEU A 420 -26.25 11.66 11.73
C LEU A 420 -25.36 10.53 11.23
N ALA A 421 -24.30 10.19 11.92
CA ALA A 421 -23.39 9.11 11.52
C ALA A 421 -24.10 7.78 11.47
N LEU A 422 -24.99 7.48 12.42
CA LEU A 422 -25.81 6.26 12.42
C LEU A 422 -26.78 6.23 11.25
N LEU A 423 -27.40 7.35 10.90
CA LEU A 423 -28.27 7.43 9.71
C LEU A 423 -27.51 7.17 8.43
N ILE A 424 -26.32 7.77 8.26
CA ILE A 424 -25.44 7.54 7.09
C ILE A 424 -25.01 6.09 7.03
N TYR A 425 -24.62 5.51 8.16
CA TYR A 425 -24.21 4.10 8.24
C TYR A 425 -25.32 3.15 7.80
N GLU A 426 -26.57 3.36 8.26
CA GLU A 426 -27.72 2.53 7.86
C GLU A 426 -27.98 2.63 6.34
N GLN A 427 -27.82 3.81 5.73
CA GLN A 427 -27.91 3.95 4.27
C GLN A 427 -26.81 3.19 3.54
N ARG A 428 -25.58 3.25 4.02
CA ARG A 428 -24.45 2.50 3.44
C ARG A 428 -24.65 0.99 3.61
N LYS A 429 -25.11 0.58 4.78
CA LYS A 429 -25.44 -0.81 5.07
C LYS A 429 -26.54 -1.33 4.13
N ALA A 430 -27.59 -0.55 3.88
CA ALA A 430 -28.64 -0.91 2.93
C ALA A 430 -28.13 -1.05 1.48
N ARG A 431 -27.07 -0.32 1.09
CA ARG A 431 -26.42 -0.46 -0.21
C ARG A 431 -25.54 -1.71 -0.33
N GLY A 432 -25.18 -2.36 0.78
CA GLY A 432 -24.32 -3.54 0.80
C GLY A 432 -22.87 -3.28 1.19
N ASN A 433 -22.58 -2.21 1.93
CA ASN A 433 -21.24 -1.95 2.46
C ASN A 433 -20.68 -3.16 3.22
N LEU A 434 -19.44 -3.56 2.93
CA LEU A 434 -18.76 -4.65 3.61
C LEU A 434 -18.04 -4.11 4.85
N ASP A 435 -18.47 -4.58 6.02
CA ASP A 435 -17.84 -4.25 7.30
C ASP A 435 -17.19 -5.52 7.86
N PHE A 436 -15.88 -5.70 7.59
CA PHE A 436 -15.11 -6.82 8.13
C PHE A 436 -14.66 -6.50 9.55
N ASP A 437 -15.24 -7.20 10.53
CA ASP A 437 -14.85 -7.07 11.93
C ASP A 437 -13.64 -7.99 12.23
N LEU A 438 -12.44 -7.48 11.96
CA LEU A 438 -11.20 -8.13 12.32
C LEU A 438 -10.57 -7.36 13.48
N PRO A 439 -10.22 -8.02 14.58
CA PRO A 439 -9.55 -7.37 15.70
C PRO A 439 -8.16 -6.89 15.25
N GLU A 440 -7.86 -5.64 15.50
CA GLU A 440 -6.53 -5.08 15.34
C GLU A 440 -5.80 -5.09 16.68
N ALA A 441 -4.47 -5.26 16.62
CA ALA A 441 -3.61 -5.25 17.79
C ALA A 441 -3.00 -3.86 17.97
N GLU A 442 -3.09 -3.32 19.16
CA GLU A 442 -2.37 -2.12 19.59
C GLU A 442 -1.21 -2.52 20.49
N ILE A 443 -0.01 -2.05 20.18
CA ILE A 443 1.20 -2.37 20.95
C ILE A 443 1.45 -1.22 21.92
N ILE A 444 1.48 -1.56 23.20
CA ILE A 444 1.81 -0.62 24.28
C ILE A 444 3.30 -0.70 24.54
N PHE A 445 3.93 0.46 24.63
CA PHE A 445 5.37 0.59 24.87
C PHE A 445 5.64 1.14 26.27
N ASP A 446 6.73 0.69 26.85
CA ASP A 446 7.28 1.30 28.05
C ASP A 446 7.98 2.65 27.74
N LEU A 447 8.50 3.32 28.78
CA LEU A 447 9.21 4.61 28.63
C LEU A 447 10.52 4.52 27.83
N GLN A 448 11.04 3.32 27.64
CA GLN A 448 12.23 3.02 26.86
C GLN A 448 11.91 2.66 25.39
N GLY A 449 10.62 2.58 25.04
CA GLY A 449 10.16 2.20 23.68
C GLY A 449 10.22 0.70 23.44
N VAL A 450 10.26 -0.11 24.50
CA VAL A 450 10.17 -1.57 24.40
C VAL A 450 8.69 -1.99 24.47
N PRO A 451 8.24 -2.95 23.64
CA PRO A 451 6.88 -3.47 23.74
C PRO A 451 6.60 -4.11 25.11
N GLU A 452 5.70 -3.51 25.89
CA GLU A 452 5.30 -3.96 27.23
C GLU A 452 4.05 -4.83 27.19
N ASN A 453 3.09 -4.48 26.33
CA ASN A 453 1.85 -5.24 26.20
C ASN A 453 1.28 -5.14 24.79
N ILE A 454 0.41 -6.07 24.43
CA ILE A 454 -0.37 -6.07 23.19
C ILE A 454 -1.83 -6.23 23.56
N VAL A 455 -2.64 -5.25 23.20
CA VAL A 455 -4.08 -5.22 23.50
C VAL A 455 -4.89 -5.19 22.21
N ARG A 456 -6.18 -5.48 22.32
CA ARG A 456 -7.10 -5.27 21.20
C ARG A 456 -7.36 -3.77 21.03
N ALA A 457 -7.12 -3.23 19.83
CA ALA A 457 -7.50 -1.87 19.50
C ALA A 457 -9.03 -1.70 19.58
N GLU A 458 -9.47 -0.69 20.30
CA GLU A 458 -10.90 -0.41 20.48
C GLU A 458 -11.43 0.45 19.32
N ARG A 459 -12.32 -0.10 18.50
CA ARG A 459 -13.13 0.66 17.55
C ARG A 459 -14.44 1.08 18.24
N ASN A 460 -14.53 2.34 18.62
CA ASN A 460 -15.70 2.90 19.32
C ASN A 460 -16.55 3.79 18.42
N ILE A 461 -17.65 4.35 18.96
CA ILE A 461 -18.58 5.21 18.23
C ILE A 461 -17.92 6.45 17.62
N ALA A 462 -16.89 7.02 18.25
CA ALA A 462 -16.19 8.19 17.73
C ALA A 462 -15.44 7.87 16.44
N HIS A 463 -14.81 6.70 16.33
CA HIS A 463 -14.20 6.23 15.08
C HIS A 463 -15.24 6.10 13.97
N ARG A 464 -16.41 5.55 14.28
CA ARG A 464 -17.52 5.44 13.32
C ARG A 464 -18.01 6.81 12.85
N ILE A 465 -18.18 7.77 13.75
CA ILE A 465 -18.59 9.13 13.38
C ILE A 465 -17.65 9.72 12.32
N ILE A 466 -16.35 9.71 12.59
CA ILE A 466 -15.35 10.27 11.66
C ILE A 466 -15.31 9.47 10.36
N GLU A 467 -15.31 8.13 10.41
CA GLU A 467 -15.32 7.28 9.22
C GLU A 467 -16.51 7.61 8.30
N GLU A 468 -17.75 7.65 8.84
CA GLU A 468 -18.93 7.94 8.05
C GLU A 468 -18.89 9.33 7.41
N PHE A 469 -18.41 10.34 8.15
CA PHE A 469 -18.30 11.71 7.64
C PHE A 469 -17.20 11.82 6.55
N MET A 470 -16.07 11.16 6.74
CA MET A 470 -15.00 11.13 5.73
C MET A 470 -15.45 10.41 4.45
N ILE A 471 -16.14 9.28 4.58
CA ILE A 471 -16.68 8.57 3.41
C ILE A 471 -17.70 9.42 2.67
N ALA A 472 -18.63 10.08 3.40
CA ALA A 472 -19.62 10.97 2.79
C ALA A 472 -18.96 12.15 2.05
N ALA A 473 -17.91 12.76 2.61
CA ALA A 473 -17.16 13.82 1.96
C ALA A 473 -16.43 13.34 0.71
N ASN A 474 -15.76 12.19 0.79
CA ASN A 474 -15.07 11.56 -0.35
C ASN A 474 -16.04 11.23 -1.50
N GLU A 475 -17.20 10.65 -1.20
CA GLU A 475 -18.26 10.39 -2.20
C GLU A 475 -18.80 11.68 -2.82
N ALA A 476 -19.04 12.71 -2.01
CA ALA A 476 -19.56 14.01 -2.49
C ALA A 476 -18.57 14.68 -3.45
N VAL A 477 -17.28 14.71 -3.11
CA VAL A 477 -16.22 15.27 -3.96
C VAL A 477 -16.09 14.48 -5.26
N ALA A 478 -16.05 13.14 -5.17
CA ALA A 478 -15.95 12.29 -6.35
C ALA A 478 -17.12 12.54 -7.32
N ARG A 479 -18.35 12.59 -6.82
CA ARG A 479 -19.56 12.87 -7.61
C ARG A 479 -19.50 14.24 -8.28
N GLN A 480 -19.22 15.27 -7.53
CA GLN A 480 -19.18 16.66 -8.01
C GLN A 480 -18.14 16.85 -9.14
N LEU A 481 -16.93 16.30 -8.96
CA LEU A 481 -15.87 16.43 -9.97
C LEU A 481 -16.20 15.63 -11.23
N THR A 482 -16.84 14.46 -11.07
CA THR A 482 -17.34 13.64 -12.18
C THR A 482 -18.44 14.35 -12.95
N GLU A 483 -19.43 14.93 -12.28
CA GLU A 483 -20.52 15.71 -12.90
C GLU A 483 -20.00 16.93 -13.67
N LYS A 484 -18.92 17.57 -13.18
CA LYS A 484 -18.22 18.65 -13.90
C LYS A 484 -17.33 18.16 -15.04
N ASN A 485 -17.30 16.84 -15.30
CA ASN A 485 -16.51 16.21 -16.34
C ASN A 485 -15.00 16.55 -16.23
N LEU A 486 -14.48 16.71 -15.03
CA LEU A 486 -13.05 16.86 -14.76
C LEU A 486 -12.39 15.50 -14.62
N PRO A 487 -11.21 15.26 -15.22
CA PRO A 487 -10.42 14.06 -14.92
C PRO A 487 -10.10 14.02 -13.43
N LEU A 488 -10.26 12.85 -12.81
CA LEU A 488 -10.10 12.66 -11.38
C LEU A 488 -9.30 11.40 -11.10
N LEU A 489 -8.57 11.38 -10.01
CA LEU A 489 -7.94 10.19 -9.47
C LEU A 489 -8.92 9.51 -8.52
N TYR A 490 -9.60 8.47 -9.03
CA TYR A 490 -10.55 7.70 -8.22
C TYR A 490 -9.82 6.69 -7.33
N ARG A 491 -10.41 6.39 -6.18
CA ARG A 491 -10.09 5.21 -5.38
C ARG A 491 -11.08 4.12 -5.74
N VAL A 492 -10.62 3.14 -6.49
CA VAL A 492 -11.47 2.08 -7.02
C VAL A 492 -11.17 0.77 -6.32
N HIS A 493 -12.21 -0.05 -6.17
CA HIS A 493 -12.10 -1.41 -5.64
C HIS A 493 -12.95 -2.34 -6.51
N GLU A 494 -12.29 -3.16 -7.29
CA GLU A 494 -12.93 -4.16 -8.11
C GLU A 494 -13.48 -5.31 -7.23
N GLY A 495 -14.60 -5.91 -7.65
CA GLY A 495 -15.13 -7.10 -6.97
C GLY A 495 -14.18 -8.30 -7.03
N PRO A 496 -14.37 -9.30 -6.16
CA PRO A 496 -13.56 -10.50 -6.15
C PRO A 496 -13.69 -11.28 -7.45
N ASP A 497 -12.63 -11.97 -7.86
CA ASP A 497 -12.67 -12.87 -9.02
C ASP A 497 -13.60 -14.05 -8.74
N ARG A 498 -14.38 -14.43 -9.74
CA ARG A 498 -15.32 -15.54 -9.63
C ARG A 498 -14.63 -16.85 -9.26
N GLU A 499 -13.49 -17.12 -9.87
CA GLU A 499 -12.67 -18.32 -9.60
C GLU A 499 -12.23 -18.40 -8.15
N ALA A 500 -11.84 -17.27 -7.56
CA ALA A 500 -11.47 -17.18 -6.14
C ALA A 500 -12.67 -17.52 -5.22
N LEU A 501 -13.86 -17.04 -5.56
CA LEU A 501 -15.07 -17.36 -4.81
C LEU A 501 -15.55 -18.82 -5.02
N GLU A 502 -15.41 -19.35 -6.23
CA GLU A 502 -15.72 -20.76 -6.53
C GLU A 502 -14.77 -21.71 -5.79
N ALA A 503 -13.48 -21.36 -5.69
CA ALA A 503 -12.51 -22.12 -4.90
C ALA A 503 -12.85 -22.10 -3.39
N LEU A 504 -13.42 -20.99 -2.91
CA LEU A 504 -13.80 -20.81 -1.51
C LEU A 504 -15.15 -21.51 -1.17
N ALA A 505 -16.04 -21.68 -2.14
CA ALA A 505 -17.40 -22.19 -1.91
C ALA A 505 -17.48 -23.54 -1.19
N PRO A 506 -16.63 -24.57 -1.46
CA PRO A 506 -16.64 -25.83 -0.72
C PRO A 506 -16.33 -25.65 0.77
N PHE A 507 -15.37 -24.77 1.09
CA PHE A 507 -15.04 -24.45 2.48
C PHE A 507 -16.20 -23.78 3.22
N LEU A 508 -16.80 -22.75 2.61
CA LEU A 508 -17.98 -22.07 3.16
C LEU A 508 -19.13 -23.04 3.39
N LEU A 509 -19.38 -23.95 2.44
CA LEU A 509 -20.40 -24.97 2.56
C LEU A 509 -20.13 -25.93 3.74
N SER A 510 -18.87 -26.26 4.00
CA SER A 510 -18.49 -27.10 5.17
C SER A 510 -18.82 -26.44 6.52
N LEU A 511 -18.86 -25.10 6.55
CA LEU A 511 -19.27 -24.28 7.69
C LEU A 511 -20.80 -23.99 7.70
N GLY A 512 -21.55 -24.48 6.70
CA GLY A 512 -23.01 -24.28 6.58
C GLY A 512 -23.40 -22.99 5.83
N TYR A 513 -22.47 -22.30 5.19
CA TYR A 513 -22.70 -21.06 4.44
C TYR A 513 -22.70 -21.31 2.94
N ARG A 514 -23.53 -20.57 2.20
CA ARG A 514 -23.60 -20.67 0.73
C ARG A 514 -23.38 -19.32 0.08
N LEU A 515 -22.48 -19.25 -0.91
CA LEU A 515 -22.35 -18.12 -1.82
C LEU A 515 -23.30 -18.27 -2.99
N PRO A 516 -24.08 -17.23 -3.37
CA PRO A 516 -24.96 -17.25 -4.53
C PRO A 516 -24.17 -17.02 -5.83
N LEU A 517 -23.45 -18.02 -6.31
CA LEU A 517 -22.60 -17.95 -7.52
C LEU A 517 -23.39 -18.05 -8.84
N LYS A 518 -24.72 -17.80 -8.82
CA LYS A 518 -25.57 -17.90 -10.02
C LYS A 518 -25.36 -16.78 -11.03
N GLN A 519 -24.90 -15.63 -10.61
CA GLN A 519 -24.63 -14.46 -11.45
C GLN A 519 -23.16 -14.42 -11.88
N GLU A 520 -22.87 -13.79 -13.01
CA GLU A 520 -21.51 -13.61 -13.51
C GLU A 520 -20.64 -12.79 -12.53
N ARG A 521 -21.27 -11.85 -11.80
CA ARG A 521 -20.63 -11.05 -10.75
C ARG A 521 -21.46 -11.12 -9.47
N VAL A 522 -20.80 -11.36 -8.35
CA VAL A 522 -21.43 -11.35 -7.03
C VAL A 522 -21.58 -9.89 -6.58
N ALA A 523 -22.78 -9.53 -6.13
CA ALA A 523 -23.01 -8.17 -5.62
C ALA A 523 -22.48 -8.00 -4.18
N PRO A 524 -22.05 -6.79 -3.78
CA PRO A 524 -21.57 -6.54 -2.42
C PRO A 524 -22.56 -6.97 -1.34
N VAL A 525 -23.87 -6.71 -1.55
CA VAL A 525 -24.94 -7.06 -0.61
C VAL A 525 -25.05 -8.57 -0.32
N GLU A 526 -24.62 -9.42 -1.26
CA GLU A 526 -24.66 -10.88 -1.07
C GLU A 526 -23.55 -11.34 -0.11
N ILE A 527 -22.36 -10.74 -0.23
CA ILE A 527 -21.25 -10.99 0.70
C ILE A 527 -21.57 -10.40 2.09
N GLN A 528 -22.14 -9.20 2.13
CA GLN A 528 -22.58 -8.57 3.36
C GLN A 528 -23.57 -9.46 4.15
N LYS A 529 -24.60 -10.00 3.48
CA LYS A 529 -25.56 -10.92 4.11
C LYS A 529 -24.88 -12.15 4.70
N LEU A 530 -23.86 -12.66 4.03
CA LEU A 530 -23.10 -13.81 4.50
C LEU A 530 -22.31 -13.44 5.75
N LEU A 531 -21.60 -12.30 5.77
CA LEU A 531 -20.89 -11.78 6.95
C LEU A 531 -21.86 -11.56 8.13
N GLU A 532 -23.00 -10.92 7.90
CA GLU A 532 -24.01 -10.70 8.93
C GLU A 532 -24.58 -12.02 9.50
N SER A 533 -24.76 -13.03 8.66
CA SER A 533 -25.25 -14.35 9.11
C SER A 533 -24.28 -15.10 10.02
N ALA A 534 -23.00 -14.75 9.99
CA ALA A 534 -21.95 -15.32 10.84
C ALA A 534 -21.69 -14.51 12.10
N ARG A 535 -22.21 -13.29 12.21
CA ARG A 535 -21.96 -12.38 13.33
C ARG A 535 -22.33 -13.02 14.67
N GLY A 536 -21.41 -12.94 15.65
CA GLY A 536 -21.53 -13.53 16.97
C GLY A 536 -21.35 -15.04 17.05
N LYS A 537 -21.03 -15.72 15.93
CA LYS A 537 -20.77 -17.16 15.89
C LYS A 537 -19.27 -17.46 15.94
N PRO A 538 -18.88 -18.68 16.38
CA PRO A 538 -17.47 -19.06 16.43
C PRO A 538 -16.72 -18.94 15.11
N GLU A 539 -17.42 -19.12 13.98
CA GLU A 539 -16.87 -19.09 12.62
C GLU A 539 -16.64 -17.66 12.09
N GLU A 540 -17.17 -16.64 12.74
CA GLU A 540 -17.14 -15.24 12.27
C GLU A 540 -15.72 -14.77 11.91
N ARG A 541 -14.75 -15.01 12.82
CA ARG A 541 -13.34 -14.58 12.59
C ARG A 541 -12.73 -15.22 11.35
N VAL A 542 -12.93 -16.52 11.18
CA VAL A 542 -12.40 -17.26 10.04
C VAL A 542 -13.06 -16.83 8.76
N LEU A 543 -14.37 -16.66 8.76
CA LEU A 543 -15.18 -16.27 7.62
C LEU A 543 -14.78 -14.86 7.13
N ASN A 544 -14.68 -13.88 8.07
CA ASN A 544 -14.20 -12.54 7.76
C ASN A 544 -12.81 -12.58 7.10
N ARG A 545 -11.86 -13.35 7.66
CA ARG A 545 -10.50 -13.45 7.16
C ARG A 545 -10.43 -14.07 5.76
N VAL A 546 -11.13 -15.16 5.53
CA VAL A 546 -11.09 -15.88 4.25
C VAL A 546 -11.77 -15.08 3.15
N LEU A 547 -12.90 -14.45 3.44
CA LEU A 547 -13.58 -13.56 2.50
C LEU A 547 -12.72 -12.33 2.19
N LEU A 548 -12.12 -11.70 3.18
CA LEU A 548 -11.22 -10.55 2.94
C LEU A 548 -10.03 -10.93 2.05
N ARG A 549 -9.44 -12.11 2.26
CA ARG A 549 -8.34 -12.63 1.40
C ARG A 549 -8.77 -12.87 -0.05
N SER A 550 -10.04 -13.14 -0.31
CA SER A 550 -10.56 -13.30 -1.66
C SER A 550 -10.87 -11.98 -2.37
N MET A 551 -10.86 -10.85 -1.63
CA MET A 551 -11.08 -9.52 -2.22
C MET A 551 -9.85 -9.04 -2.96
N LYS A 552 -10.05 -8.27 -4.03
CA LYS A 552 -8.99 -7.50 -4.68
C LYS A 552 -8.56 -6.34 -3.79
N GLN A 553 -7.40 -5.79 -4.08
CA GLN A 553 -6.95 -4.57 -3.41
C GLN A 553 -7.53 -3.34 -4.09
N ALA A 554 -7.91 -2.33 -3.32
CA ALA A 554 -8.27 -1.03 -3.86
C ALA A 554 -7.01 -0.33 -4.44
N VAL A 555 -7.19 0.40 -5.54
CA VAL A 555 -6.11 1.11 -6.24
C VAL A 555 -6.57 2.50 -6.64
N TYR A 556 -5.61 3.36 -7.04
CA TYR A 556 -5.89 4.66 -7.62
C TYR A 556 -5.80 4.59 -9.15
N GLN A 557 -6.79 5.12 -9.85
CA GLN A 557 -6.79 5.23 -11.31
C GLN A 557 -7.77 6.31 -11.79
N PRO A 558 -7.61 6.84 -13.02
CA PRO A 558 -8.54 7.84 -13.56
C PRO A 558 -9.86 7.26 -14.10
N GLU A 559 -9.96 5.96 -14.29
CA GLU A 559 -11.18 5.28 -14.72
C GLU A 559 -12.05 4.91 -13.52
N ASN A 560 -13.29 5.40 -13.48
CA ASN A 560 -14.24 5.04 -12.43
C ASN A 560 -14.88 3.68 -12.70
N ILE A 561 -14.57 2.69 -11.86
CA ILE A 561 -15.23 1.37 -11.85
C ILE A 561 -16.01 1.12 -10.55
N GLY A 562 -16.15 2.16 -9.70
CA GLY A 562 -16.76 2.07 -8.38
C GLY A 562 -15.85 1.47 -7.31
N HIS A 563 -16.39 1.38 -6.10
CA HIS A 563 -15.68 0.81 -4.96
C HIS A 563 -16.52 -0.29 -4.31
N PHE A 564 -16.20 -1.56 -4.63
CA PHE A 564 -16.96 -2.73 -4.24
C PHE A 564 -17.16 -2.83 -2.72
N GLY A 565 -16.09 -2.74 -1.92
CA GLY A 565 -16.15 -2.87 -0.46
C GLY A 565 -17.03 -1.82 0.21
N LEU A 566 -17.11 -0.59 -0.34
CA LEU A 566 -17.97 0.49 0.15
C LEU A 566 -19.38 0.47 -0.50
N ALA A 567 -19.61 -0.41 -1.45
CA ALA A 567 -20.80 -0.39 -2.30
C ALA A 567 -21.09 1.02 -2.88
N SER A 568 -20.02 1.72 -3.29
CA SER A 568 -20.08 3.09 -3.80
C SER A 568 -19.84 3.11 -5.30
N ALA A 569 -20.70 3.82 -6.03
CA ALA A 569 -20.59 3.95 -7.48
C ALA A 569 -19.48 4.93 -7.91
N CYS A 570 -19.08 5.84 -7.01
CA CYS A 570 -18.08 6.87 -7.30
C CYS A 570 -17.37 7.27 -6.00
N TYR A 571 -16.05 7.02 -5.92
CA TYR A 571 -15.28 7.27 -4.72
C TYR A 571 -13.88 7.80 -5.03
N THR A 572 -13.42 8.74 -4.24
CA THR A 572 -12.04 9.25 -4.28
C THR A 572 -11.54 9.46 -2.87
N HIS A 573 -10.24 9.68 -2.69
CA HIS A 573 -9.67 10.15 -1.45
C HIS A 573 -9.45 11.66 -1.52
N PHE A 574 -9.99 12.40 -0.55
CA PHE A 574 -9.92 13.85 -0.44
C PHE A 574 -9.55 14.30 0.97
N THR A 575 -9.79 13.47 1.97
CA THR A 575 -9.86 13.88 3.39
C THR A 575 -8.54 13.83 4.14
N SER A 576 -7.41 13.43 3.50
CA SER A 576 -6.12 13.34 4.21
C SER A 576 -4.93 13.79 3.35
N PRO A 577 -4.86 15.05 2.90
CA PRO A 577 -3.81 15.56 2.02
C PRO A 577 -2.45 15.75 2.71
N ILE A 578 -2.39 15.81 4.05
CA ILE A 578 -1.12 15.89 4.79
C ILE A 578 -0.33 14.59 4.64
N ARG A 579 -1.03 13.45 4.59
CA ARG A 579 -0.41 12.12 4.61
C ARG A 579 -0.63 11.27 3.36
N ARG A 580 -1.42 11.70 2.36
CA ARG A 580 -1.65 10.98 1.11
C ARG A 580 -1.54 11.92 -0.09
N TYR A 581 -0.64 11.61 -1.01
CA TYR A 581 -0.46 12.39 -2.24
C TYR A 581 -1.68 12.37 -3.19
N PRO A 582 -2.44 11.26 -3.33
CA PRO A 582 -3.67 11.26 -4.12
C PRO A 582 -4.68 12.33 -3.67
N ASP A 583 -4.83 12.55 -2.38
CA ASP A 583 -5.70 13.60 -1.82
C ASP A 583 -5.24 14.99 -2.23
N LEU A 584 -3.93 15.24 -2.22
CA LEU A 584 -3.34 16.51 -2.70
C LEU A 584 -3.63 16.74 -4.19
N VAL A 585 -3.57 15.70 -5.01
CA VAL A 585 -3.96 15.75 -6.43
C VAL A 585 -5.44 16.11 -6.57
N VAL A 586 -6.32 15.47 -5.78
CA VAL A 586 -7.76 15.75 -5.78
C VAL A 586 -8.05 17.18 -5.30
N HIS A 587 -7.33 17.71 -4.31
CA HIS A 587 -7.44 19.10 -3.88
C HIS A 587 -7.13 20.09 -4.99
N ARG A 588 -6.16 19.81 -5.84
CA ARG A 588 -5.84 20.64 -7.02
C ARG A 588 -6.96 20.60 -8.08
N MET A 589 -7.63 19.46 -8.23
CA MET A 589 -8.81 19.34 -9.11
C MET A 589 -10.02 20.04 -8.51
N PHE A 590 -10.19 20.01 -7.20
CA PHE A 590 -11.22 20.75 -6.47
C PHE A 590 -11.10 22.25 -6.72
N ASP A 591 -9.90 22.83 -6.67
CA ASP A 591 -9.68 24.25 -6.99
C ASP A 591 -10.05 24.60 -8.43
N ARG A 592 -9.70 23.74 -9.40
CA ARG A 592 -10.11 23.90 -10.81
C ARG A 592 -11.63 23.88 -10.95
N ALA A 593 -12.30 22.99 -10.21
CA ALA A 593 -13.76 22.91 -10.20
C ALA A 593 -14.43 24.16 -9.63
N LEU A 594 -13.84 24.77 -8.58
CA LEU A 594 -14.35 26.01 -7.98
C LEU A 594 -14.16 27.21 -8.91
N ARG A 595 -13.02 27.29 -9.61
CA ARG A 595 -12.78 28.34 -10.61
C ARG A 595 -13.63 28.20 -11.86
N GLY A 596 -14.22 27.03 -12.12
CA GLY A 596 -14.95 26.73 -13.34
C GLY A 596 -14.04 26.55 -14.56
N ASP A 597 -12.80 26.09 -14.35
CA ASP A 597 -11.80 25.90 -15.40
C ASP A 597 -12.30 24.91 -16.46
N LYS A 598 -12.24 25.33 -17.74
CA LYS A 598 -12.53 24.47 -18.89
C LYS A 598 -11.22 23.97 -19.48
N LEU A 599 -11.00 22.67 -19.46
CA LEU A 599 -9.82 22.05 -20.03
C LEU A 599 -9.92 22.00 -21.57
N LYS A 600 -8.86 22.39 -22.26
CA LYS A 600 -8.70 22.12 -23.69
C LYS A 600 -8.45 20.62 -23.92
N PRO A 601 -8.77 20.07 -25.10
CA PRO A 601 -8.57 18.64 -25.38
C PRO A 601 -7.16 18.14 -25.04
N ASN A 602 -6.12 18.85 -25.48
CA ASN A 602 -4.72 18.48 -25.21
C ASN A 602 -4.38 18.52 -23.69
N GLU A 603 -4.85 19.57 -22.98
CA GLU A 603 -4.65 19.69 -21.53
C GLU A 603 -5.35 18.54 -20.77
N ARG A 604 -6.51 18.11 -21.29
CA ARG A 604 -7.25 16.98 -20.74
C ARG A 604 -6.48 15.67 -20.94
N GLU A 605 -5.94 15.43 -22.14
CA GLU A 605 -5.15 14.23 -22.44
C GLU A 605 -3.87 14.17 -21.59
N ASP A 606 -3.17 15.29 -21.45
CA ASP A 606 -1.97 15.39 -20.60
C ASP A 606 -2.31 15.13 -19.14
N LEU A 607 -3.40 15.69 -18.64
CA LEU A 607 -3.87 15.48 -17.29
C LEU A 607 -4.26 14.02 -17.04
N VAL A 608 -4.98 13.37 -17.97
CA VAL A 608 -5.34 11.94 -17.84
C VAL A 608 -4.09 11.08 -17.80
N ARG A 609 -3.09 11.37 -18.63
CA ARG A 609 -1.80 10.67 -18.63
C ARG A 609 -1.06 10.81 -17.30
N TYR A 610 -1.02 12.04 -16.75
CA TYR A 610 -0.47 12.30 -15.43
C TYR A 610 -1.22 11.52 -14.33
N LEU A 611 -2.57 11.50 -14.37
CA LEU A 611 -3.38 10.77 -13.39
C LEU A 611 -3.19 9.25 -13.49
N GLN A 612 -2.94 8.69 -14.68
CA GLN A 612 -2.60 7.27 -14.85
C GLN A 612 -1.26 6.95 -14.19
N GLU A 613 -0.25 7.80 -14.40
CA GLU A 613 1.06 7.65 -13.76
C GLU A 613 0.95 7.81 -12.23
N ALA A 614 0.24 8.84 -11.77
CA ALA A 614 0.00 9.10 -10.36
C ALA A 614 -0.72 7.93 -9.69
N GLY A 615 -1.76 7.38 -10.33
CA GLY A 615 -2.51 6.25 -9.81
C GLY A 615 -1.65 5.00 -9.63
N LYS A 616 -0.84 4.67 -10.62
CA LYS A 616 0.09 3.54 -10.57
C LYS A 616 1.12 3.75 -9.45
N HIS A 617 1.81 4.90 -9.48
CA HIS A 617 2.87 5.21 -8.51
C HIS A 617 2.37 5.19 -7.07
N THR A 618 1.28 5.91 -6.79
CA THR A 618 0.76 6.02 -5.42
C THR A 618 0.20 4.71 -4.90
N SER A 619 -0.42 3.87 -5.75
CA SER A 619 -0.87 2.53 -5.37
C SER A 619 0.30 1.58 -5.06
N GLU A 620 1.40 1.67 -5.80
CA GLU A 620 2.62 0.89 -5.52
C GLU A 620 3.27 1.33 -4.21
N ARG A 621 3.39 2.64 -3.98
CA ARG A 621 3.98 3.19 -2.74
C ARG A 621 3.12 2.89 -1.51
N GLU A 622 1.80 2.97 -1.61
CA GLU A 622 0.87 2.58 -0.55
C GLU A 622 1.06 1.11 -0.13
N ARG A 623 1.18 0.20 -1.11
CA ARG A 623 1.45 -1.23 -0.80
C ARG A 623 2.79 -1.41 -0.09
N HIS A 624 3.85 -0.73 -0.55
CA HIS A 624 5.15 -0.78 0.12
C HIS A 624 5.08 -0.25 1.55
N ALA A 625 4.34 0.85 1.79
CA ALA A 625 4.12 1.38 3.12
C ALA A 625 3.38 0.39 4.03
N MET A 626 2.27 -0.18 3.55
CA MET A 626 1.48 -1.19 4.27
C MET A 626 2.30 -2.44 4.61
N ASP A 627 3.13 -2.91 3.67
CA ASP A 627 3.98 -4.09 3.90
C ASP A 627 5.07 -3.78 4.94
N ALA A 628 5.66 -2.57 4.91
CA ALA A 628 6.62 -2.12 5.91
C ALA A 628 5.98 -1.99 7.30
N GLU A 629 4.78 -1.43 7.39
CA GLU A 629 4.00 -1.32 8.64
C GLU A 629 3.68 -2.70 9.23
N ARG A 630 3.20 -3.63 8.40
CA ARG A 630 2.92 -5.01 8.82
C ARG A 630 4.16 -5.71 9.35
N GLU A 631 5.29 -5.54 8.66
CA GLU A 631 6.54 -6.16 9.07
C GLU A 631 7.07 -5.56 10.36
N MET A 632 6.94 -4.23 10.54
CA MET A 632 7.30 -3.57 11.81
C MET A 632 6.42 -4.05 12.97
N VAL A 633 5.12 -4.17 12.75
CA VAL A 633 4.20 -4.75 13.75
C VAL A 633 4.60 -6.19 14.09
N ALA A 634 4.92 -7.02 13.08
CA ALA A 634 5.37 -8.38 13.29
C ALA A 634 6.69 -8.45 14.09
N LEU A 635 7.63 -7.56 13.78
CA LEU A 635 8.88 -7.40 14.54
C LEU A 635 8.62 -7.06 16.00
N LYS A 636 7.81 -6.03 16.27
CA LYS A 636 7.50 -5.62 17.65
C LYS A 636 6.76 -6.70 18.42
N LYS A 637 5.87 -7.45 17.78
CA LYS A 637 5.22 -8.64 18.34
C LYS A 637 6.23 -9.74 18.67
N ALA A 638 7.21 -10.00 17.78
CA ALA A 638 8.27 -10.97 18.06
C ALA A 638 9.17 -10.52 19.21
N GLN A 639 9.53 -9.24 19.30
CA GLN A 639 10.27 -8.67 20.42
C GLN A 639 9.52 -8.85 21.73
N PHE A 640 8.22 -8.55 21.78
CA PHE A 640 7.37 -8.78 22.96
C PHE A 640 7.37 -10.24 23.40
N MET A 641 7.25 -11.17 22.44
CA MET A 641 7.18 -12.61 22.74
C MET A 641 8.49 -13.19 23.25
N MET A 642 9.65 -12.51 23.08
CA MET A 642 10.94 -13.03 23.58
C MET A 642 10.91 -13.32 25.09
N ASN A 643 10.17 -12.55 25.86
CA ASN A 643 10.01 -12.73 27.29
C ASN A 643 9.03 -13.86 27.65
N LYS A 644 8.37 -14.48 26.67
CA LYS A 644 7.32 -15.50 26.83
C LYS A 644 7.73 -16.86 26.25
N LEU A 645 9.04 -17.08 26.12
CA LEU A 645 9.57 -18.35 25.65
C LEU A 645 9.21 -19.46 26.64
N SER A 646 8.77 -20.61 26.13
CA SER A 646 8.29 -21.78 26.88
C SER A 646 6.92 -21.64 27.58
N GLU A 647 6.25 -20.50 27.45
CA GLU A 647 4.88 -20.34 27.93
C GLU A 647 3.87 -20.98 26.94
N GLU A 648 2.70 -21.34 27.47
CA GLU A 648 1.62 -21.99 26.75
C GLU A 648 0.45 -21.02 26.59
N PHE A 649 -0.14 -20.99 25.38
CA PHE A 649 -1.24 -20.10 25.01
C PHE A 649 -2.33 -20.86 24.29
N THR A 650 -3.57 -20.37 24.40
CA THR A 650 -4.67 -20.73 23.49
C THR A 650 -4.65 -19.85 22.26
N GLY A 651 -5.09 -20.40 21.15
CA GLY A 651 -5.21 -19.71 19.89
C GLY A 651 -6.00 -20.54 18.87
N PHE A 652 -6.10 -20.04 17.68
CA PHE A 652 -6.83 -20.72 16.60
C PHE A 652 -6.02 -20.75 15.32
N ILE A 653 -6.27 -21.76 14.48
CA ILE A 653 -5.56 -21.95 13.22
C ILE A 653 -6.04 -20.89 12.20
N THR A 654 -5.12 -20.10 11.67
CA THR A 654 -5.38 -19.00 10.74
C THR A 654 -5.01 -19.29 9.30
N THR A 655 -4.04 -20.19 9.08
CA THR A 655 -3.53 -20.55 7.76
C THR A 655 -3.02 -21.97 7.78
N LEU A 656 -3.24 -22.70 6.69
CA LEU A 656 -2.72 -24.05 6.48
C LEU A 656 -1.77 -24.04 5.29
N ALA A 657 -0.67 -24.77 5.41
CA ALA A 657 0.35 -24.94 4.37
C ALA A 657 0.88 -26.38 4.37
N ASN A 658 1.55 -26.77 3.29
CA ASN A 658 2.14 -28.10 3.16
C ASN A 658 3.25 -28.41 4.16
N PHE A 659 3.83 -27.39 4.81
CA PHE A 659 4.90 -27.52 5.81
C PHE A 659 4.41 -27.32 7.26
N GLY A 660 3.16 -26.87 7.47
CA GLY A 660 2.64 -26.58 8.80
C GLY A 660 1.37 -25.76 8.79
N PHE A 661 1.00 -25.28 9.96
CA PHE A 661 -0.11 -24.36 10.10
C PHE A 661 0.25 -23.22 11.05
N PHE A 662 -0.32 -22.05 10.75
CA PHE A 662 -0.14 -20.86 11.56
C PHE A 662 -1.27 -20.78 12.60
N VAL A 663 -0.90 -20.38 13.80
CA VAL A 663 -1.82 -20.18 14.93
C VAL A 663 -1.71 -18.74 15.40
N GLU A 664 -2.84 -18.04 15.50
CA GLU A 664 -2.93 -16.74 16.15
C GLU A 664 -3.36 -16.93 17.59
N LEU A 665 -2.59 -16.35 18.50
CA LEU A 665 -2.89 -16.39 19.94
C LEU A 665 -4.08 -15.49 20.27
N ASP A 666 -5.00 -15.96 21.11
CA ASP A 666 -6.22 -15.22 21.47
C ASP A 666 -5.92 -13.95 22.28
N GLU A 667 -4.88 -14.01 23.14
CA GLU A 667 -4.56 -12.94 24.09
C GLU A 667 -3.79 -11.77 23.43
N TYR A 668 -2.80 -12.09 22.59
CA TYR A 668 -1.85 -11.08 22.07
C TYR A 668 -1.94 -10.84 20.55
N PHE A 669 -2.84 -11.53 19.85
CA PHE A 669 -2.95 -11.42 18.38
C PHE A 669 -1.62 -11.67 17.65
N VAL A 670 -0.78 -12.54 18.24
CA VAL A 670 0.52 -12.94 17.69
C VAL A 670 0.33 -14.23 16.91
N GLU A 671 0.86 -14.25 15.69
CA GLU A 671 0.82 -15.44 14.84
C GLU A 671 2.18 -16.17 14.86
N GLY A 672 2.15 -17.52 14.99
CA GLY A 672 3.33 -18.35 14.93
C GLY A 672 3.07 -19.67 14.21
N LEU A 673 4.14 -20.35 13.80
CA LEU A 673 4.12 -21.55 12.98
C LEU A 673 4.24 -22.82 13.82
N VAL A 674 3.27 -23.73 13.69
CA VAL A 674 3.42 -25.14 14.07
C VAL A 674 3.85 -25.94 12.85
N LYS A 675 5.07 -26.46 12.84
CA LYS A 675 5.60 -27.28 11.73
C LYS A 675 5.02 -28.68 11.76
N LEU A 676 4.65 -29.24 10.59
CA LEU A 676 4.21 -30.65 10.52
C LEU A 676 5.29 -31.61 10.99
N SER A 677 6.56 -31.29 10.78
CA SER A 677 7.69 -32.09 11.26
C SER A 677 7.82 -32.14 12.79
N SER A 678 7.17 -31.26 13.55
CA SER A 678 7.11 -31.32 15.02
C SER A 678 5.99 -32.22 15.54
N LEU A 679 5.04 -32.62 14.70
CA LEU A 679 3.96 -33.52 15.04
C LEU A 679 4.43 -34.98 14.88
N ILE A 680 4.81 -35.60 15.99
CA ILE A 680 5.43 -36.94 15.97
C ILE A 680 4.39 -38.08 16.01
N ASP A 681 3.11 -37.76 16.18
CA ASP A 681 2.03 -38.73 16.35
C ASP A 681 1.55 -39.37 15.04
N ASP A 682 1.71 -38.69 13.88
CA ASP A 682 1.28 -39.17 12.57
C ASP A 682 2.07 -38.50 11.43
N ASP A 683 1.93 -39.02 10.23
CA ASP A 683 2.33 -38.38 8.97
C ASP A 683 1.12 -37.59 8.45
N TYR A 684 1.31 -36.32 8.09
CA TYR A 684 0.23 -35.41 7.74
C TYR A 684 0.30 -34.97 6.28
N ASP A 685 -0.85 -35.02 5.59
CA ASP A 685 -1.03 -34.49 4.24
C ASP A 685 -1.90 -33.22 4.25
N TYR A 686 -1.51 -32.24 3.42
CA TYR A 686 -2.28 -31.02 3.22
C TYR A 686 -3.20 -31.16 2.00
N TYR A 687 -4.50 -30.94 2.21
CA TYR A 687 -5.55 -30.93 1.20
C TYR A 687 -5.99 -29.48 0.97
N GLU A 688 -5.36 -28.82 0.00
CA GLU A 688 -5.52 -27.40 -0.25
C GLU A 688 -6.98 -26.99 -0.55
N LYS A 689 -7.65 -27.75 -1.43
CA LYS A 689 -9.06 -27.48 -1.82
C LYS A 689 -10.06 -27.64 -0.68
N GLU A 690 -9.74 -28.43 0.32
CA GLU A 690 -10.58 -28.69 1.49
C GLU A 690 -10.21 -27.83 2.68
N TYR A 691 -9.11 -27.08 2.61
CA TYR A 691 -8.51 -26.33 3.72
C TYR A 691 -8.34 -27.20 4.98
N ILE A 692 -7.74 -28.40 4.81
CA ILE A 692 -7.55 -29.39 5.87
C ILE A 692 -6.13 -29.98 5.80
N ILE A 693 -5.50 -30.15 6.96
CA ILE A 693 -4.36 -31.05 7.15
C ILE A 693 -4.88 -32.30 7.84
N LYS A 694 -4.59 -33.50 7.30
CA LYS A 694 -5.10 -34.77 7.79
C LYS A 694 -3.99 -35.79 7.99
N GLY A 695 -3.99 -36.44 9.19
CA GLY A 695 -3.11 -37.54 9.50
C GLY A 695 -3.47 -38.80 8.73
N ARG A 696 -2.45 -39.52 8.24
CA ARG A 696 -2.58 -40.73 7.44
C ARG A 696 -3.03 -41.95 8.23
N ARG A 697 -2.54 -42.11 9.48
CA ARG A 697 -2.77 -43.29 10.32
C ARG A 697 -3.98 -43.11 11.25
N HIS A 698 -4.00 -41.99 11.99
CA HIS A 698 -5.00 -41.74 13.02
C HIS A 698 -6.17 -40.89 12.51
N GLY A 699 -6.05 -40.31 11.31
CA GLY A 699 -7.12 -39.51 10.72
C GLY A 699 -7.39 -38.18 11.45
N ARG A 700 -6.48 -37.75 12.35
CA ARG A 700 -6.57 -36.45 13.03
C ARG A 700 -6.58 -35.34 12.02
N LYS A 701 -7.44 -34.34 12.21
CA LYS A 701 -7.63 -33.24 11.27
C LYS A 701 -7.34 -31.90 11.93
N PHE A 702 -6.69 -31.01 11.19
CA PHE A 702 -6.54 -29.60 11.53
C PHE A 702 -7.22 -28.77 10.44
N ARG A 703 -8.10 -27.86 10.84
CA ARG A 703 -8.90 -27.01 9.95
C ARG A 703 -8.66 -25.54 10.29
N LEU A 704 -8.95 -24.67 9.34
CA LEU A 704 -9.03 -23.24 9.63
C LEU A 704 -10.06 -22.99 10.72
N GLY A 705 -9.68 -22.20 11.72
CA GLY A 705 -10.52 -21.85 12.86
C GLY A 705 -10.54 -22.85 14.02
N ASP A 706 -9.89 -24.02 13.89
CA ASP A 706 -9.77 -24.94 15.00
C ASP A 706 -9.00 -24.30 16.16
N ASN A 707 -9.56 -24.37 17.37
CA ASN A 707 -8.89 -23.92 18.56
C ASN A 707 -7.81 -24.94 18.96
N VAL A 708 -6.65 -24.42 19.30
CA VAL A 708 -5.47 -25.20 19.70
C VAL A 708 -4.79 -24.56 20.90
N ARG A 709 -4.08 -25.36 21.66
CA ARG A 709 -3.14 -24.90 22.71
C ARG A 709 -1.73 -25.17 22.23
N VAL A 710 -0.92 -24.11 22.24
CA VAL A 710 0.44 -24.13 21.70
C VAL A 710 1.42 -23.60 22.73
N LYS A 711 2.68 -24.04 22.62
CA LYS A 711 3.81 -23.58 23.43
C LYS A 711 4.80 -22.84 22.55
N VAL A 712 5.31 -21.72 23.01
CA VAL A 712 6.35 -20.95 22.31
C VAL A 712 7.69 -21.67 22.45
N VAL A 713 8.29 -22.12 21.34
CA VAL A 713 9.54 -22.91 21.39
C VAL A 713 10.73 -22.20 20.77
N ARG A 714 10.52 -21.29 19.83
CA ARG A 714 11.61 -20.52 19.21
C ARG A 714 11.09 -19.16 18.74
N ILE A 715 11.92 -18.13 18.92
CA ILE A 715 11.66 -16.79 18.40
C ILE A 715 12.92 -16.32 17.68
N ASN A 716 12.74 -15.77 16.51
CA ASN A 716 13.76 -15.04 15.76
C ASN A 716 13.21 -13.64 15.45
N ALA A 717 13.51 -12.69 16.33
CA ALA A 717 12.99 -11.33 16.21
C ALA A 717 13.47 -10.65 14.90
N PHE A 718 14.73 -10.86 14.50
CA PHE A 718 15.28 -10.29 13.29
C PHE A 718 14.56 -10.72 12.00
N ARG A 719 13.92 -11.91 12.00
CA ARG A 719 13.09 -12.41 10.90
C ARG A 719 11.59 -12.33 11.18
N SER A 720 11.21 -11.83 12.36
CA SER A 720 9.83 -11.82 12.84
C SER A 720 9.17 -13.22 12.81
N GLU A 721 9.96 -14.27 13.04
CA GLU A 721 9.52 -15.67 13.02
C GLU A 721 9.30 -16.18 14.45
N ILE A 722 8.14 -16.80 14.68
CA ILE A 722 7.80 -17.46 15.96
C ILE A 722 7.39 -18.90 15.64
N ASP A 723 8.09 -19.86 16.22
CA ASP A 723 7.74 -21.28 16.13
C ASP A 723 6.97 -21.71 17.39
N PHE A 724 5.90 -22.43 17.16
CA PHE A 724 5.09 -23.03 18.19
C PHE A 724 5.17 -24.56 18.15
N GLU A 725 4.99 -25.18 19.30
CA GLU A 725 4.75 -26.61 19.46
C GLU A 725 3.29 -26.84 19.88
N LEU A 726 2.63 -27.82 19.28
CA LEU A 726 1.26 -28.17 19.62
C LEU A 726 1.19 -28.91 20.93
N VAL A 727 0.46 -28.38 21.90
CA VAL A 727 0.21 -29.03 23.20
C VAL A 727 -1.07 -29.88 23.18
N SER A 728 -2.18 -29.27 22.68
CA SER A 728 -3.47 -29.98 22.57
C SER A 728 -4.38 -29.27 21.53
N THR A 729 -5.40 -30.00 21.06
CA THR A 729 -6.50 -29.45 20.29
C THR A 729 -7.71 -29.18 21.16
N GLY A 730 -8.44 -28.08 20.97
CA GLY A 730 -9.59 -27.67 21.76
C GLY A 730 -10.81 -28.61 21.70
N ASN A 731 -10.81 -29.61 20.83
CA ASN A 731 -11.84 -30.65 20.74
C ASN A 731 -11.54 -31.86 21.61
N GLY A 732 -11.08 -31.63 22.85
CA GLY A 732 -10.83 -32.69 23.82
C GLY A 732 -12.12 -33.22 24.43
N LYS A 733 -12.91 -34.01 23.69
CA LYS A 733 -13.53 -35.17 24.32
C LYS A 733 -12.41 -36.18 24.52
N THR A 734 -11.85 -36.21 25.73
CA THR A 734 -11.11 -37.37 26.23
C THR A 734 -11.93 -38.63 25.93
N SER A 735 -11.58 -39.36 24.87
CA SER A 735 -12.02 -40.73 24.77
C SER A 735 -11.35 -41.45 25.93
N LYS A 736 -12.07 -41.66 27.03
CA LYS A 736 -11.76 -42.75 27.99
C LYS A 736 -11.89 -44.04 27.19
N ARG A 737 -10.72 -44.65 26.96
CA ARG A 737 -10.39 -45.96 26.39
C ARG A 737 -10.62 -46.13 24.90
#